data_0e4b73518fb9d4e4fcc27c2ccde54131
#
_entry.id   0e4b73518fb9d4e4fcc27c2ccde54131
#
_cell.length_a   1.000
_cell.length_b   1.000
_cell.length_c   1.000
_cell.angle_alpha   90.00
_cell.angle_beta   90.00
_cell.angle_gamma   90.00
#
_symmetry.space_group_name_H-M   'P 1'
#
loop_
_entity.id
_entity.type
_entity.pdbx_description
1 polymer ?
#
loop_
_entity_poly.entity_id
_entity_poly.type
_entity_poly.pdbx_seq_one_letter_code
_entity_poly.pdbx_strand_id
1 'polypeptide(L)'
;ELERPSSEDHFSQIIPPPNVTGTLHMGHSFQYAIMDFYTRYHHMKGTDSYWQVGTDHAGIATQMVVENNLLNEGKSKDDLGREKFLDEVWKWKEYSEGKISSQMKRLGITVEWDKYRFTYDDDFCEGVNKAFVELYRKDKIYRGYRLVNWDPSLKTAVSDLEVVRQEKDGLLWHISYPLADSDEALIVATTRPETMFGDMAVAVNPNDDRFKHHIGKYVELPFVGRKIPVIGDEYVDMEFGTGCLKITPGHDFNDYDIGKKYALHEVDGVVQTSDKLEDFAPINIFTDEAFSNDMVPAPFNNLDRFKVRKAVLEELRNKELLVKEEKHHISVPRGERSNIVIEPKLSYQWYVKTEEMAKKANEAVNNGEVVFHPGNWDKTYFNWMDNIQDWCISRQIWWGHRIPAWHDDEGNTYVGFDEAEVREFYSLDDRDLRQEEDVLDTWFSASLWPFGSLGWPKETKDFKKFFPTTLLVTGFDIIFFWVARMMMMSLEFTGKVPFKDVYVTGLIRDENGQKMSKSKGNIIDPIDLIYGIDLEDLVTKRTANLMQEGLAEKIERKTRKQFPNGIDSYGTDAVRMTFYSLATHTRDISFELGRLKGYRNFCNKVWNAARFINNYPMESQEFVAKNDADKWIEDEFNKVTEQIHKNIAEYRLDFAMNEVYEFFWGKFCDKYIEECKTSGETANLHPMLKKILVLMHPFCPFITEEINELVFKDGSLMKK
;
A
#
# COMPACT_ATOMS: atom_id res chain seq x y z
N GLU A 1 -15.20 -12.24 -25.20
CA GLU A 1 -13.77 -11.91 -25.43
C GLU A 1 -13.69 -10.80 -26.47
N LEU A 2 -13.04 -9.71 -26.14
CA LEU A 2 -12.82 -8.62 -27.08
C LEU A 2 -11.69 -9.03 -28.03
N GLU A 3 -11.99 -9.17 -29.32
CA GLU A 3 -10.94 -9.26 -30.33
C GLU A 3 -10.19 -7.92 -30.36
N ARG A 4 -8.92 -7.92 -29.90
CA ARG A 4 -8.07 -6.73 -29.95
C ARG A 4 -7.79 -6.33 -31.38
N PRO A 5 -7.82 -5.02 -31.69
CA PRO A 5 -7.41 -4.53 -33.01
C PRO A 5 -5.97 -4.97 -33.32
N SER A 6 -5.70 -5.38 -34.57
CA SER A 6 -4.34 -5.66 -35.04
C SER A 6 -3.64 -4.34 -35.43
N SER A 7 -3.27 -3.54 -34.42
CA SER A 7 -2.56 -2.28 -34.58
C SER A 7 -1.12 -2.38 -34.11
N GLU A 8 -0.18 -1.65 -34.76
CA GLU A 8 1.15 -1.44 -34.23
C GLU A 8 1.12 -0.48 -33.03
N ASP A 9 0.22 0.49 -33.08
CA ASP A 9 -0.04 1.37 -31.93
C ASP A 9 -0.74 0.59 -30.82
N HIS A 10 -0.19 0.73 -29.61
CA HIS A 10 -0.73 0.04 -28.44
C HIS A 10 -0.94 0.99 -27.27
N PHE A 11 -1.91 0.65 -26.45
CA PHE A 11 -2.13 1.22 -25.13
C PHE A 11 -2.05 0.07 -24.10
N SER A 12 -1.23 0.23 -23.08
CA SER A 12 -1.07 -0.80 -22.07
C SER A 12 -1.06 -0.24 -20.67
N GLN A 13 -1.62 -1.00 -19.73
CA GLN A 13 -1.61 -0.70 -18.31
C GLN A 13 -1.57 -1.96 -17.46
N ILE A 14 -1.13 -1.83 -16.23
CA ILE A 14 -1.09 -2.89 -15.23
C ILE A 14 -2.02 -2.52 -14.08
N ILE A 15 -2.75 -3.52 -13.55
CA ILE A 15 -3.58 -3.31 -12.38
C ILE A 15 -2.68 -3.14 -11.14
N PRO A 16 -2.98 -2.23 -10.19
CA PRO A 16 -2.52 -2.39 -8.83
C PRO A 16 -3.14 -3.68 -8.28
N PRO A 17 -2.37 -4.77 -8.14
CA PRO A 17 -2.94 -6.08 -7.86
C PRO A 17 -3.54 -6.08 -6.44
N PRO A 18 -4.86 -6.34 -6.29
CA PRO A 18 -5.47 -6.34 -4.97
C PRO A 18 -4.98 -7.52 -4.15
N ASN A 19 -4.80 -7.27 -2.86
CA ASN A 19 -4.41 -8.28 -1.89
C ASN A 19 -5.50 -9.35 -1.73
N VAL A 20 -5.13 -10.63 -1.69
CA VAL A 20 -6.07 -11.74 -1.44
C VAL A 20 -6.51 -11.82 0.03
N THR A 21 -6.91 -10.68 0.61
CA THR A 21 -7.32 -10.53 2.02
C THR A 21 -8.84 -10.47 2.21
N GLY A 22 -9.61 -10.69 1.14
CA GLY A 22 -11.08 -10.70 1.19
C GLY A 22 -11.73 -10.15 -0.08
N THR A 23 -12.35 -8.99 -0.03
CA THR A 23 -13.12 -8.39 -1.11
C THR A 23 -12.59 -7.01 -1.48
N LEU A 24 -12.89 -6.56 -2.70
CA LEU A 24 -12.62 -5.18 -3.12
C LEU A 24 -13.43 -4.18 -2.29
N HIS A 25 -12.86 -3.00 -2.10
CA HIS A 25 -13.55 -1.85 -1.52
C HIS A 25 -13.65 -0.72 -2.55
N MET A 26 -14.33 0.37 -2.18
CA MET A 26 -14.58 1.53 -3.04
C MET A 26 -13.32 2.10 -3.70
N GLY A 27 -12.18 2.12 -2.98
CA GLY A 27 -10.91 2.62 -3.53
C GLY A 27 -10.41 1.81 -4.72
N HIS A 28 -10.44 0.48 -4.62
CA HIS A 28 -10.09 -0.40 -5.74
C HIS A 28 -11.02 -0.17 -6.93
N SER A 29 -12.34 -0.18 -6.69
CA SER A 29 -13.33 -0.04 -7.74
C SER A 29 -13.27 1.31 -8.46
N PHE A 30 -12.91 2.36 -7.74
CA PHE A 30 -12.66 3.68 -8.29
C PHE A 30 -11.50 3.67 -9.29
N GLN A 31 -10.35 3.12 -8.89
CA GLN A 31 -9.19 3.02 -9.77
C GLN A 31 -9.47 2.12 -10.97
N TYR A 32 -10.12 0.97 -10.75
CA TYR A 32 -10.43 0.03 -11.83
C TYR A 32 -11.46 0.59 -12.84
N ALA A 33 -12.41 1.39 -12.38
CA ALA A 33 -13.32 2.11 -13.30
C ALA A 33 -12.55 3.09 -14.19
N ILE A 34 -11.60 3.85 -13.63
CA ILE A 34 -10.74 4.76 -14.40
C ILE A 34 -9.90 3.97 -15.41
N MET A 35 -9.29 2.87 -15.00
CA MET A 35 -8.48 2.03 -15.87
C MET A 35 -9.30 1.42 -17.00
N ASP A 36 -10.49 0.93 -16.69
CA ASP A 36 -11.42 0.39 -17.70
C ASP A 36 -11.86 1.46 -18.71
N PHE A 37 -12.07 2.69 -18.22
CA PHE A 37 -12.39 3.82 -19.11
C PHE A 37 -11.30 4.02 -20.18
N TYR A 38 -10.03 4.10 -19.76
CA TYR A 38 -8.92 4.30 -20.70
C TYR A 38 -8.73 3.10 -21.62
N THR A 39 -8.90 1.86 -21.12
CA THR A 39 -8.84 0.65 -21.96
C THR A 39 -9.92 0.71 -23.05
N ARG A 40 -11.18 0.98 -22.71
CA ARG A 40 -12.29 1.08 -23.68
C ARG A 40 -12.08 2.21 -24.66
N TYR A 41 -11.69 3.38 -24.16
CA TYR A 41 -11.46 4.57 -25.00
C TYR A 41 -10.40 4.31 -26.07
N HIS A 42 -9.26 3.75 -25.71
CA HIS A 42 -8.19 3.45 -26.66
C HIS A 42 -8.58 2.30 -27.60
N HIS A 43 -9.27 1.27 -27.09
CA HIS A 43 -9.78 0.18 -27.93
C HIS A 43 -10.75 0.70 -29.02
N MET A 44 -11.71 1.54 -28.64
CA MET A 44 -12.67 2.12 -29.59
C MET A 44 -12.00 3.08 -30.60
N LYS A 45 -10.82 3.60 -30.30
CA LYS A 45 -9.98 4.35 -31.25
C LYS A 45 -9.17 3.46 -32.20
N GLY A 46 -9.30 2.14 -32.11
CA GLY A 46 -8.57 1.18 -32.93
C GLY A 46 -7.16 0.87 -32.44
N THR A 47 -6.81 1.30 -31.22
CA THR A 47 -5.51 0.98 -30.60
C THR A 47 -5.54 -0.42 -29.98
N ASP A 48 -4.46 -1.21 -30.13
CA ASP A 48 -4.34 -2.50 -29.44
C ASP A 48 -4.18 -2.29 -27.93
N SER A 49 -5.29 -2.41 -27.22
CA SER A 49 -5.37 -2.09 -25.80
C SER A 49 -5.19 -3.33 -24.94
N TYR A 50 -4.25 -3.25 -24.00
CA TYR A 50 -3.92 -4.34 -23.08
C TYR A 50 -3.94 -3.87 -21.63
N TRP A 51 -4.67 -4.60 -20.79
CA TRP A 51 -4.69 -4.35 -19.35
C TRP A 51 -4.35 -5.64 -18.59
N GLN A 52 -3.13 -5.71 -18.03
CA GLN A 52 -2.70 -6.85 -17.23
C GLN A 52 -3.44 -6.86 -15.91
N VAL A 53 -4.19 -7.93 -15.68
CA VAL A 53 -4.98 -8.19 -14.46
C VAL A 53 -4.31 -9.24 -13.59
N GLY A 54 -4.56 -9.17 -12.28
CA GLY A 54 -4.09 -10.16 -11.31
C GLY A 54 -4.32 -9.75 -9.88
N THR A 55 -3.78 -10.56 -8.95
CA THR A 55 -3.86 -10.35 -7.50
C THR A 55 -2.49 -10.48 -6.85
N ASP A 56 -2.36 -9.90 -5.66
CA ASP A 56 -1.16 -9.98 -4.82
C ASP A 56 -1.34 -10.97 -3.68
N HIS A 57 -0.30 -11.78 -3.41
CA HIS A 57 -0.29 -12.75 -2.31
C HIS A 57 -0.29 -12.08 -0.93
N ALA A 58 0.17 -10.83 -0.84
CA ALA A 58 0.05 -9.93 0.32
C ALA A 58 0.61 -10.48 1.65
N GLY A 59 1.67 -11.26 1.61
CA GLY A 59 2.47 -11.79 2.73
C GLY A 59 1.81 -11.71 4.11
N ILE A 60 2.22 -10.73 4.91
CA ILE A 60 1.73 -10.51 6.29
C ILE A 60 0.20 -10.43 6.35
N ALA A 61 -0.42 -9.69 5.44
CA ALA A 61 -1.86 -9.41 5.53
C ALA A 61 -2.71 -10.66 5.30
N THR A 62 -2.36 -11.48 4.33
CA THR A 62 -3.06 -12.74 4.03
C THR A 62 -2.82 -13.76 5.13
N GLN A 63 -1.57 -13.89 5.63
CA GLN A 63 -1.27 -14.77 6.76
C GLN A 63 -2.09 -14.41 7.99
N MET A 64 -2.15 -13.13 8.36
CA MET A 64 -2.98 -12.66 9.50
C MET A 64 -4.45 -13.03 9.36
N VAL A 65 -5.03 -12.91 8.18
CA VAL A 65 -6.44 -13.27 7.96
C VAL A 65 -6.65 -14.76 8.21
N VAL A 66 -5.76 -15.61 7.70
CA VAL A 66 -5.88 -17.06 7.88
C VAL A 66 -5.62 -17.47 9.33
N GLU A 67 -4.61 -16.89 9.99
CA GLU A 67 -4.35 -17.09 11.43
C GLU A 67 -5.59 -16.73 12.27
N ASN A 68 -6.21 -15.59 12.01
CA ASN A 68 -7.43 -15.18 12.72
C ASN A 68 -8.60 -16.12 12.46
N ASN A 69 -8.78 -16.61 11.22
CA ASN A 69 -9.83 -17.59 10.93
C ASN A 69 -9.59 -18.90 11.70
N LEU A 70 -8.36 -19.38 11.75
CA LEU A 70 -8.00 -20.58 12.51
C LEU A 70 -8.21 -20.39 14.02
N LEU A 71 -7.84 -19.23 14.58
CA LEU A 71 -8.06 -18.91 15.99
C LEU A 71 -9.55 -18.92 16.34
N ASN A 72 -10.41 -18.42 15.46
CA ASN A 72 -11.87 -18.47 15.63
C ASN A 72 -12.40 -19.93 15.62
N GLU A 73 -11.68 -20.86 15.00
CA GLU A 73 -11.95 -22.31 15.03
C GLU A 73 -11.27 -23.00 16.22
N GLY A 74 -10.56 -22.27 17.07
CA GLY A 74 -9.82 -22.84 18.21
C GLY A 74 -8.52 -23.56 17.83
N LYS A 75 -7.94 -23.22 16.67
CA LYS A 75 -6.66 -23.78 16.17
C LYS A 75 -5.61 -22.69 16.06
N SER A 76 -4.33 -23.03 16.20
CA SER A 76 -3.21 -22.14 15.90
C SER A 76 -2.41 -22.64 14.71
N LYS A 77 -1.65 -21.75 14.06
CA LYS A 77 -0.72 -22.16 12.99
C LYS A 77 0.36 -23.14 13.51
N ASP A 78 0.82 -22.92 14.73
CA ASP A 78 1.87 -23.75 15.33
C ASP A 78 1.39 -25.18 15.58
N ASP A 79 0.09 -25.39 15.89
CA ASP A 79 -0.53 -26.71 16.01
C ASP A 79 -0.57 -27.46 14.67
N LEU A 80 -0.71 -26.71 13.56
CA LEU A 80 -0.78 -27.29 12.22
C LEU A 80 0.62 -27.59 11.65
N GLY A 81 1.60 -26.75 11.96
CA GLY A 81 2.90 -26.73 11.30
C GLY A 81 2.84 -26.04 9.93
N ARG A 82 4.03 -25.68 9.38
CA ARG A 82 4.15 -24.82 8.19
C ARG A 82 3.39 -25.34 6.96
N GLU A 83 3.57 -26.61 6.61
CA GLU A 83 2.95 -27.18 5.39
C GLU A 83 1.43 -27.11 5.42
N LYS A 84 0.81 -27.63 6.49
CA LYS A 84 -0.66 -27.63 6.61
C LYS A 84 -1.24 -26.23 6.77
N PHE A 85 -0.49 -25.32 7.40
CA PHE A 85 -0.90 -23.92 7.46
C PHE A 85 -0.89 -23.29 6.07
N LEU A 86 0.12 -23.53 5.25
CA LEU A 86 0.17 -23.04 3.88
C LEU A 86 -0.97 -23.61 3.03
N ASP A 87 -1.39 -24.87 3.22
CA ASP A 87 -2.57 -25.42 2.57
C ASP A 87 -3.85 -24.62 2.89
N GLU A 88 -4.02 -24.18 4.14
CA GLU A 88 -5.15 -23.32 4.53
C GLU A 88 -5.05 -21.93 3.88
N VAL A 89 -3.84 -21.39 3.74
CA VAL A 89 -3.64 -20.10 3.04
C VAL A 89 -3.99 -20.22 1.56
N TRP A 90 -3.61 -21.31 0.88
CA TRP A 90 -3.99 -21.57 -0.51
C TRP A 90 -5.51 -21.70 -0.70
N LYS A 91 -6.22 -22.38 0.20
CA LYS A 91 -7.69 -22.44 0.17
C LYS A 91 -8.32 -21.06 0.33
N TRP A 92 -7.77 -20.25 1.25
CA TRP A 92 -8.22 -18.88 1.44
C TRP A 92 -7.97 -18.01 0.21
N LYS A 93 -6.78 -18.16 -0.43
CA LYS A 93 -6.44 -17.47 -1.68
C LYS A 93 -7.48 -17.75 -2.76
N GLU A 94 -7.81 -18.99 -3.02
CA GLU A 94 -8.80 -19.37 -4.03
C GLU A 94 -10.18 -18.74 -3.74
N TYR A 95 -10.62 -18.77 -2.50
CA TYR A 95 -11.87 -18.14 -2.09
C TYR A 95 -11.85 -16.62 -2.30
N SER A 96 -10.80 -15.93 -1.83
CA SER A 96 -10.67 -14.49 -1.92
C SER A 96 -10.55 -14.01 -3.37
N GLU A 97 -9.71 -14.67 -4.17
CA GLU A 97 -9.52 -14.38 -5.59
C GLU A 97 -10.80 -14.56 -6.40
N GLY A 98 -11.57 -15.63 -6.13
CA GLY A 98 -12.87 -15.85 -6.74
C GLY A 98 -13.86 -14.72 -6.46
N LYS A 99 -13.86 -14.19 -5.22
CA LYS A 99 -14.68 -13.03 -4.85
C LYS A 99 -14.23 -11.76 -5.57
N ILE A 100 -12.93 -11.48 -5.56
CA ILE A 100 -12.34 -10.31 -6.23
C ILE A 100 -12.66 -10.34 -7.73
N SER A 101 -12.41 -11.46 -8.40
CA SER A 101 -12.68 -11.61 -9.84
C SER A 101 -14.18 -11.45 -10.17
N SER A 102 -15.07 -11.96 -9.31
CA SER A 102 -16.51 -11.76 -9.44
C SER A 102 -16.89 -10.28 -9.33
N GLN A 103 -16.33 -9.55 -8.36
CA GLN A 103 -16.58 -8.11 -8.20
C GLN A 103 -16.06 -7.33 -9.40
N MET A 104 -14.86 -7.63 -9.91
CA MET A 104 -14.31 -7.00 -11.11
C MET A 104 -15.21 -7.21 -12.33
N LYS A 105 -15.69 -8.44 -12.56
CA LYS A 105 -16.62 -8.75 -13.65
C LYS A 105 -17.93 -7.97 -13.51
N ARG A 106 -18.45 -7.79 -12.30
CA ARG A 106 -19.68 -7.01 -12.04
C ARG A 106 -19.50 -5.50 -12.23
N LEU A 107 -18.30 -5.00 -12.00
CA LEU A 107 -17.94 -3.63 -12.35
C LEU A 107 -17.80 -3.41 -13.86
N GLY A 108 -17.77 -4.48 -14.65
CA GLY A 108 -17.68 -4.43 -16.11
C GLY A 108 -16.29 -4.10 -16.62
N ILE A 109 -15.23 -4.50 -15.90
CA ILE A 109 -13.86 -4.25 -16.36
C ILE A 109 -13.52 -5.11 -17.58
N THR A 110 -12.77 -4.53 -18.51
CA THR A 110 -12.41 -5.11 -19.81
C THR A 110 -10.98 -5.59 -19.80
N VAL A 111 -10.77 -6.86 -19.45
CA VAL A 111 -9.45 -7.50 -19.36
C VAL A 111 -9.45 -8.86 -20.05
N GLU A 112 -8.29 -9.40 -20.39
CA GLU A 112 -8.09 -10.76 -20.83
C GLU A 112 -8.00 -11.69 -19.60
N TRP A 113 -9.11 -12.34 -19.24
CA TRP A 113 -9.24 -13.18 -18.05
C TRP A 113 -8.36 -14.44 -18.08
N ASP A 114 -8.03 -14.95 -19.24
CA ASP A 114 -7.11 -16.07 -19.46
C ASP A 114 -5.63 -15.70 -19.19
N LYS A 115 -5.32 -14.40 -19.13
CA LYS A 115 -4.01 -13.86 -18.76
C LYS A 115 -3.94 -13.35 -17.33
N TYR A 116 -4.88 -13.75 -16.48
CA TYR A 116 -4.85 -13.43 -15.07
C TYR A 116 -3.58 -13.95 -14.41
N ARG A 117 -2.94 -13.13 -13.57
CA ARG A 117 -1.69 -13.45 -12.88
C ARG A 117 -1.84 -13.32 -11.37
N PHE A 118 -1.07 -14.11 -10.68
CA PHE A 118 -0.93 -14.02 -9.23
C PHE A 118 0.56 -13.82 -8.89
N THR A 119 0.87 -12.92 -7.96
CA THR A 119 2.28 -12.62 -7.61
C THR A 119 3.02 -13.80 -6.97
N TYR A 120 2.37 -14.95 -6.81
CA TYR A 120 2.95 -16.19 -6.31
C TYR A 120 2.67 -17.38 -7.25
N ASP A 121 2.42 -17.12 -8.54
CA ASP A 121 2.43 -18.14 -9.60
C ASP A 121 3.85 -18.65 -9.84
N ASP A 122 4.00 -19.89 -10.30
CA ASP A 122 5.30 -20.54 -10.53
C ASP A 122 6.21 -19.70 -11.45
N ASP A 123 5.70 -19.23 -12.59
CA ASP A 123 6.45 -18.39 -13.52
C ASP A 123 6.88 -17.05 -12.88
N PHE A 124 6.03 -16.48 -12.02
CA PHE A 124 6.36 -15.25 -11.31
C PHE A 124 7.40 -15.48 -10.22
N CYS A 125 7.33 -16.62 -9.51
CA CYS A 125 8.34 -17.06 -8.54
C CYS A 125 9.72 -17.22 -9.19
N GLU A 126 9.80 -17.75 -10.41
CA GLU A 126 11.06 -17.83 -11.17
C GLU A 126 11.68 -16.42 -11.35
N GLY A 127 10.87 -15.44 -11.72
CA GLY A 127 11.31 -14.04 -11.83
C GLY A 127 11.77 -13.44 -10.51
N VAL A 128 11.03 -13.68 -9.42
CA VAL A 128 11.39 -13.19 -8.08
C VAL A 128 12.72 -13.78 -7.60
N ASN A 129 12.90 -15.09 -7.74
CA ASN A 129 14.16 -15.76 -7.38
C ASN A 129 15.32 -15.24 -8.21
N LYS A 130 15.11 -15.06 -9.52
CA LYS A 130 16.13 -14.47 -10.42
C LYS A 130 16.53 -13.07 -9.96
N ALA A 131 15.55 -12.23 -9.64
CA ALA A 131 15.82 -10.87 -9.19
C ALA A 131 16.66 -10.86 -7.90
N PHE A 132 16.33 -11.70 -6.92
CA PHE A 132 17.07 -11.79 -5.67
C PHE A 132 18.52 -12.26 -5.90
N VAL A 133 18.70 -13.37 -6.62
CA VAL A 133 20.02 -13.97 -6.87
C VAL A 133 20.92 -13.02 -7.67
N GLU A 134 20.39 -12.36 -8.70
CA GLU A 134 21.17 -11.40 -9.48
C GLU A 134 21.58 -10.16 -8.69
N LEU A 135 20.68 -9.61 -7.87
CA LEU A 135 21.01 -8.47 -7.00
C LEU A 135 22.06 -8.84 -5.96
N TYR A 136 21.99 -10.05 -5.40
CA TYR A 136 22.99 -10.54 -4.46
C TYR A 136 24.36 -10.70 -5.14
N ARG A 137 24.41 -11.33 -6.32
CA ARG A 137 25.66 -11.52 -7.10
C ARG A 137 26.27 -10.19 -7.59
N LYS A 138 25.46 -9.12 -7.70
CA LYS A 138 25.91 -7.74 -7.99
C LYS A 138 26.25 -6.93 -6.73
N ASP A 139 26.33 -7.56 -5.57
CA ASP A 139 26.55 -6.90 -4.26
C ASP A 139 25.49 -5.81 -3.92
N LYS A 140 24.28 -5.95 -4.46
CA LYS A 140 23.14 -5.05 -4.17
C LYS A 140 22.20 -5.60 -3.11
N ILE A 141 22.31 -6.88 -2.75
CA ILE A 141 21.66 -7.48 -1.59
C ILE A 141 22.72 -7.96 -0.61
N TYR A 142 22.48 -7.74 0.67
CA TYR A 142 23.33 -8.24 1.75
C TYR A 142 22.48 -8.65 2.95
N ARG A 143 23.06 -9.51 3.82
CA ARG A 143 22.50 -9.87 5.11
C ARG A 143 23.24 -9.08 6.20
N GLY A 144 22.50 -8.37 7.07
CA GLY A 144 23.09 -7.51 8.08
C GLY A 144 22.38 -7.59 9.43
N TYR A 145 23.15 -7.49 10.52
CA TYR A 145 22.63 -7.36 11.88
C TYR A 145 22.40 -5.87 12.17
N ARG A 146 21.15 -5.46 12.18
CA ARG A 146 20.76 -4.04 12.34
C ARG A 146 19.51 -3.90 13.20
N LEU A 147 19.31 -2.69 13.71
CA LEU A 147 18.07 -2.33 14.39
C LEU A 147 16.94 -2.19 13.37
N VAL A 148 15.80 -2.85 13.62
CA VAL A 148 14.61 -2.83 12.76
C VAL A 148 13.35 -2.53 13.57
N ASN A 149 12.32 -2.02 12.89
CA ASN A 149 10.98 -2.00 13.47
C ASN A 149 10.44 -3.42 13.56
N TRP A 150 10.17 -3.87 14.77
CA TRP A 150 9.71 -5.22 15.05
C TRP A 150 8.29 -5.21 15.59
N ASP A 151 7.41 -6.00 15.00
CA ASP A 151 6.08 -6.23 15.53
C ASP A 151 6.10 -7.47 16.45
N PRO A 152 5.99 -7.30 17.78
CA PRO A 152 6.11 -8.42 18.70
C PRO A 152 4.90 -9.36 18.70
N SER A 153 3.77 -8.92 18.14
CA SER A 153 2.59 -9.78 18.01
C SER A 153 2.70 -10.68 16.78
N LEU A 154 3.20 -10.12 15.68
CA LEU A 154 3.41 -10.86 14.43
C LEU A 154 4.76 -11.56 14.37
N LYS A 155 5.68 -11.22 15.30
CA LYS A 155 7.06 -11.71 15.38
C LYS A 155 7.82 -11.53 14.07
N THR A 156 7.72 -10.38 13.47
CA THR A 156 8.37 -10.05 12.19
C THR A 156 8.81 -8.60 12.12
N ALA A 157 9.85 -8.35 11.33
CA ALA A 157 10.22 -7.00 10.92
C ALA A 157 9.10 -6.40 10.05
N VAL A 158 8.87 -5.10 10.19
CA VAL A 158 7.95 -4.29 9.38
C VAL A 158 8.69 -3.08 8.82
N SER A 159 8.25 -2.60 7.66
CA SER A 159 8.84 -1.41 7.04
C SER A 159 8.52 -0.14 7.85
N ASP A 160 9.39 0.87 7.79
CA ASP A 160 9.17 2.15 8.47
C ASP A 160 7.83 2.81 8.11
N LEU A 161 7.39 2.63 6.86
CA LEU A 161 6.13 3.16 6.36
C LEU A 161 4.89 2.39 6.84
N GLU A 162 5.05 1.16 7.33
CA GLU A 162 4.01 0.36 7.98
C GLU A 162 3.87 0.70 9.47
N VAL A 163 4.68 1.65 9.95
CA VAL A 163 4.63 2.15 11.33
C VAL A 163 3.82 3.44 11.39
N VAL A 164 2.66 3.39 12.01
CA VAL A 164 1.78 4.55 12.24
C VAL A 164 2.11 5.20 13.57
N ARG A 165 2.43 6.47 13.57
CA ARG A 165 2.68 7.23 14.79
C ARG A 165 1.36 7.74 15.37
N GLN A 166 1.11 7.38 16.63
CA GLN A 166 -0.08 7.81 17.37
C GLN A 166 0.33 8.79 18.48
N GLU A 167 -0.13 10.03 18.35
CA GLU A 167 0.08 11.04 19.36
C GLU A 167 -0.81 10.79 20.58
N LYS A 168 -0.24 10.84 21.78
CA LYS A 168 -0.99 10.75 23.05
C LYS A 168 -0.28 11.48 24.20
N ASP A 169 -1.03 11.79 25.22
CA ASP A 169 -0.47 12.24 26.48
C ASP A 169 0.25 11.10 27.19
N GLY A 170 1.46 11.33 27.61
CA GLY A 170 2.32 10.40 28.31
C GLY A 170 3.09 11.09 29.42
N LEU A 171 4.16 10.44 29.87
CA LEU A 171 5.05 10.94 30.91
C LEU A 171 6.51 10.89 30.46
N LEU A 172 7.27 11.85 30.91
CA LEU A 172 8.73 11.89 30.86
C LEU A 172 9.25 11.67 32.29
N TRP A 173 10.03 10.61 32.49
CA TRP A 173 10.56 10.24 33.80
C TRP A 173 12.01 10.68 33.92
N HIS A 174 12.32 11.41 35.00
CA HIS A 174 13.66 11.90 35.34
C HIS A 174 14.29 10.92 36.34
N ILE A 175 15.36 10.23 35.95
CA ILE A 175 15.98 9.16 36.71
C ILE A 175 17.43 9.57 37.06
N SER A 176 17.80 9.36 38.30
CA SER A 176 19.16 9.64 38.81
C SER A 176 20.09 8.45 38.53
N TYR A 177 21.18 8.72 37.81
CA TYR A 177 22.28 7.76 37.53
C TYR A 177 23.51 8.22 38.31
N PRO A 178 23.87 7.51 39.41
CA PRO A 178 25.03 7.86 40.23
C PRO A 178 26.35 7.81 39.46
N LEU A 179 27.25 8.76 39.66
CA LEU A 179 28.62 8.64 39.19
C LEU A 179 29.38 7.55 39.94
N ALA A 180 30.18 6.75 39.22
CA ALA A 180 30.88 5.61 39.80
C ALA A 180 31.94 6.01 40.85
N ASP A 181 32.48 7.23 40.75
CA ASP A 181 33.64 7.70 41.53
C ASP A 181 33.35 8.94 42.39
N SER A 182 32.08 9.34 42.56
CA SER A 182 31.69 10.49 43.40
C SER A 182 30.24 10.34 43.88
N ASP A 183 29.88 11.20 44.87
CA ASP A 183 28.49 11.29 45.37
C ASP A 183 27.53 12.06 44.43
N GLU A 184 28.01 12.52 43.27
CA GLU A 184 27.20 13.22 42.28
C GLU A 184 26.43 12.25 41.42
N ALA A 185 25.37 12.69 40.74
CA ALA A 185 24.58 11.92 39.83
C ALA A 185 24.20 12.72 38.59
N LEU A 186 24.08 12.07 37.44
CA LEU A 186 23.45 12.63 36.25
C LEU A 186 21.97 12.23 36.22
N ILE A 187 21.10 13.19 35.91
CA ILE A 187 19.68 12.94 35.79
C ILE A 187 19.35 12.82 34.33
N VAL A 188 18.93 11.62 33.91
CA VAL A 188 18.45 11.36 32.55
C VAL A 188 16.93 11.46 32.46
N ALA A 189 16.41 11.89 31.34
CA ALA A 189 14.97 11.99 31.10
C ALA A 189 14.56 11.01 29.99
N THR A 190 13.56 10.17 30.24
CA THR A 190 13.12 9.15 29.28
C THR A 190 11.60 8.94 29.28
N THR A 191 11.05 8.61 28.12
CA THR A 191 9.67 8.11 27.95
C THR A 191 9.58 6.59 28.04
N ARG A 192 10.74 5.89 28.11
CA ARG A 192 10.85 4.42 28.09
C ARG A 192 11.78 3.92 29.21
N PRO A 193 11.39 4.03 30.48
CA PRO A 193 12.23 3.61 31.60
C PRO A 193 12.51 2.08 31.59
N GLU A 194 11.67 1.28 30.96
CA GLU A 194 11.88 -0.18 30.82
C GLU A 194 13.13 -0.54 30.05
N THR A 195 13.63 0.35 29.19
CA THR A 195 14.82 0.06 28.36
C THR A 195 16.14 0.36 29.08
N MET A 196 16.11 0.90 30.30
CA MET A 196 17.31 1.28 31.04
C MET A 196 18.34 0.14 31.19
N PHE A 197 17.88 -1.11 31.28
CA PHE A 197 18.78 -2.26 31.40
C PHE A 197 19.67 -2.49 30.18
N GLY A 198 19.33 -1.90 29.03
CA GLY A 198 20.10 -1.90 27.80
C GLY A 198 20.94 -0.63 27.59
N ASP A 199 21.01 0.29 28.58
CA ASP A 199 21.78 1.50 28.44
C ASP A 199 23.29 1.20 28.40
N MET A 200 23.96 1.88 27.46
CA MET A 200 25.39 1.71 27.21
C MET A 200 26.19 2.99 27.36
N ALA A 201 25.56 4.14 27.43
CA ALA A 201 26.22 5.42 27.72
C ALA A 201 25.21 6.45 28.25
N VAL A 202 25.71 7.52 28.82
CA VAL A 202 25.00 8.79 28.99
C VAL A 202 25.67 9.81 28.09
N ALA A 203 24.94 10.42 27.16
CA ALA A 203 25.45 11.46 26.30
C ALA A 203 25.11 12.85 26.87
N VAL A 204 26.05 13.78 26.78
CA VAL A 204 25.89 15.20 27.13
C VAL A 204 26.43 16.05 25.99
N ASN A 205 25.92 17.27 25.82
CA ASN A 205 26.46 18.15 24.80
C ASN A 205 27.83 18.65 25.22
N PRO A 206 28.89 18.55 24.40
CA PRO A 206 30.24 18.99 24.75
C PRO A 206 30.35 20.49 24.99
N ASN A 207 29.36 21.27 24.56
CA ASN A 207 29.29 22.74 24.80
C ASN A 207 28.44 23.09 26.04
N ASP A 208 27.88 22.12 26.76
CA ASP A 208 27.10 22.37 27.97
C ASP A 208 28.01 22.47 29.21
N ASP A 209 28.15 23.69 29.70
CA ASP A 209 29.00 23.98 30.88
C ASP A 209 28.57 23.22 32.15
N ARG A 210 27.30 22.79 32.21
CA ARG A 210 26.78 22.04 33.37
C ARG A 210 27.37 20.63 33.44
N PHE A 211 27.62 19.99 32.29
CA PHE A 211 27.92 18.55 32.23
C PHE A 211 29.20 18.19 31.48
N LYS A 212 29.80 19.09 30.69
CA LYS A 212 31.02 18.81 29.91
C LYS A 212 32.20 18.24 30.72
N HIS A 213 32.28 18.58 32.01
CA HIS A 213 33.35 18.12 32.91
C HIS A 213 33.18 16.69 33.40
N HIS A 214 32.02 16.06 33.07
CA HIS A 214 31.78 14.64 33.32
C HIS A 214 32.14 13.75 32.13
N ILE A 215 32.42 14.32 30.96
CA ILE A 215 32.81 13.52 29.77
C ILE A 215 34.06 12.70 30.09
N GLY A 216 34.02 11.39 29.80
CA GLY A 216 35.07 10.44 30.11
C GLY A 216 34.98 9.81 31.51
N LYS A 217 34.07 10.26 32.38
CA LYS A 217 33.73 9.60 33.64
C LYS A 217 32.71 8.46 33.38
N TYR A 218 32.39 7.70 34.43
CA TYR A 218 31.42 6.59 34.37
C TYR A 218 30.26 6.88 35.34
N VAL A 219 29.06 6.47 34.93
CA VAL A 219 27.92 6.34 35.84
C VAL A 219 27.65 4.86 36.07
N GLU A 220 27.14 4.51 37.26
CA GLU A 220 26.71 3.16 37.60
C GLU A 220 25.20 3.00 37.28
N LEU A 221 24.89 2.05 36.37
CA LEU A 221 23.50 1.82 35.95
C LEU A 221 22.70 1.19 37.10
N PRO A 222 21.60 1.81 37.54
CA PRO A 222 20.80 1.28 38.65
C PRO A 222 20.34 -0.17 38.42
N PHE A 223 20.29 -0.99 39.46
CA PHE A 223 19.87 -2.39 39.49
C PHE A 223 20.81 -3.40 38.81
N VAL A 224 21.66 -2.96 37.87
CA VAL A 224 22.56 -3.83 37.11
C VAL A 224 23.99 -3.73 37.62
N GLY A 225 24.40 -2.57 38.11
CA GLY A 225 25.79 -2.30 38.53
C GLY A 225 26.77 -2.16 37.36
N ARG A 226 26.28 -2.17 36.11
CA ARG A 226 27.10 -1.92 34.93
C ARG A 226 27.59 -0.47 34.93
N LYS A 227 28.88 -0.28 34.66
CA LYS A 227 29.49 1.04 34.50
C LYS A 227 29.38 1.46 33.02
N ILE A 228 28.73 2.59 32.75
CA ILE A 228 28.56 3.13 31.41
C ILE A 228 29.23 4.49 31.30
N PRO A 229 29.93 4.80 30.19
CA PRO A 229 30.67 6.03 30.03
C PRO A 229 29.76 7.24 29.82
N VAL A 230 30.20 8.41 30.26
CA VAL A 230 29.64 9.70 29.86
C VAL A 230 30.36 10.14 28.59
N ILE A 231 29.64 10.26 27.49
CA ILE A 231 30.18 10.66 26.18
C ILE A 231 29.70 12.06 25.79
N GLY A 232 30.53 12.80 25.03
CA GLY A 232 30.16 14.12 24.51
C GLY A 232 29.62 14.05 23.11
N ASP A 233 28.34 14.35 22.88
CA ASP A 233 27.74 14.35 21.54
C ASP A 233 26.87 15.59 21.29
N GLU A 234 27.09 16.28 20.16
CA GLU A 234 26.36 17.50 19.78
C GLU A 234 24.87 17.20 19.44
N TYR A 235 24.49 15.94 19.26
CA TYR A 235 23.09 15.52 19.08
C TYR A 235 22.22 15.86 20.30
N VAL A 236 22.83 15.95 21.51
CA VAL A 236 22.10 16.23 22.74
C VAL A 236 21.65 17.69 22.78
N ASP A 237 20.34 17.89 22.85
CA ASP A 237 19.75 19.22 23.05
C ASP A 237 19.91 19.62 24.53
N MET A 238 20.62 20.72 24.77
CA MET A 238 20.94 21.24 26.10
C MET A 238 19.70 21.74 26.86
N GLU A 239 18.63 22.09 26.16
CA GLU A 239 17.37 22.61 26.72
C GLU A 239 16.27 21.57 26.87
N PHE A 240 16.40 20.44 26.19
CA PHE A 240 15.41 19.37 26.29
C PHE A 240 15.65 18.46 27.50
N GLY A 241 14.59 18.19 28.26
CA GLY A 241 14.66 17.32 29.44
C GLY A 241 15.63 17.84 30.51
N THR A 242 16.72 17.10 30.69
CA THR A 242 17.79 17.46 31.66
C THR A 242 19.08 17.91 31.00
N GLY A 243 19.21 17.77 29.69
CA GLY A 243 20.47 17.92 28.96
C GLY A 243 21.38 16.70 29.05
N CYS A 244 20.92 15.61 29.69
CA CYS A 244 21.58 14.31 29.74
C CYS A 244 20.70 13.25 29.05
N LEU A 245 21.22 12.60 27.99
CA LEU A 245 20.52 11.60 27.22
C LEU A 245 21.08 10.21 27.54
N LYS A 246 20.23 9.27 27.95
CA LYS A 246 20.62 7.87 28.05
C LYS A 246 20.73 7.30 26.63
N ILE A 247 21.73 6.47 26.38
CA ILE A 247 21.99 5.85 25.08
C ILE A 247 21.73 4.35 25.19
N THR A 248 20.69 3.89 24.49
CA THR A 248 20.22 2.50 24.47
C THR A 248 20.25 1.95 23.04
N PRO A 249 21.41 1.62 22.49
CA PRO A 249 21.55 1.28 21.07
C PRO A 249 20.73 0.06 20.60
N GLY A 250 20.37 -0.82 21.52
CA GLY A 250 19.55 -2.00 21.20
C GLY A 250 18.05 -1.70 21.03
N HIS A 251 17.56 -0.49 21.41
CA HIS A 251 16.13 -0.21 21.54
C HIS A 251 15.69 1.18 21.08
N ASP A 252 16.59 1.96 20.45
CA ASP A 252 16.29 3.25 19.83
C ASP A 252 17.21 3.50 18.62
N PHE A 253 16.63 3.99 17.52
CA PHE A 253 17.38 4.19 16.26
C PHE A 253 18.44 5.30 16.35
N ASN A 254 18.14 6.41 17.02
CA ASN A 254 19.10 7.50 17.20
C ASN A 254 20.23 7.08 18.13
N ASP A 255 19.88 6.36 19.21
CA ASP A 255 20.86 5.82 20.15
C ASP A 255 21.73 4.74 19.48
N TYR A 256 21.16 3.98 18.51
CA TYR A 256 21.92 3.02 17.70
C TYR A 256 23.02 3.70 16.89
N ASP A 257 22.70 4.80 16.23
CA ASP A 257 23.66 5.56 15.42
C ASP A 257 24.75 6.19 16.32
N ILE A 258 24.38 6.73 17.48
CA ILE A 258 25.34 7.23 18.47
C ILE A 258 26.20 6.08 19.00
N GLY A 259 25.60 4.98 19.42
CA GLY A 259 26.32 3.79 19.89
C GLY A 259 27.32 3.25 18.88
N LYS A 260 26.93 3.23 17.60
CA LYS A 260 27.78 2.84 16.49
C LYS A 260 28.92 3.82 16.23
N LYS A 261 28.68 5.12 16.33
CA LYS A 261 29.70 6.18 16.20
C LYS A 261 30.81 6.04 17.22
N TYR A 262 30.49 5.64 18.44
CA TYR A 262 31.46 5.41 19.53
C TYR A 262 31.87 3.96 19.69
N ALA A 263 31.39 3.04 18.83
CA ALA A 263 31.60 1.60 18.88
C ALA A 263 31.44 1.06 20.31
N LEU A 264 30.29 1.36 20.94
CA LEU A 264 30.00 0.97 22.32
C LEU A 264 29.90 -0.56 22.45
N HIS A 265 30.64 -1.12 23.42
CA HIS A 265 30.64 -2.54 23.73
C HIS A 265 30.92 -2.78 25.22
N GLU A 266 30.44 -3.87 25.74
CA GLU A 266 30.62 -4.23 27.14
C GLU A 266 31.77 -5.28 27.34
N VAL A 267 32.64 -5.02 28.30
CA VAL A 267 33.66 -5.96 28.74
C VAL A 267 33.63 -6.01 30.28
N ASP A 268 33.35 -7.17 30.84
CA ASP A 268 33.35 -7.44 32.30
C ASP A 268 32.52 -6.41 33.12
N GLY A 269 31.32 -6.08 32.64
CA GLY A 269 30.41 -5.16 33.33
C GLY A 269 30.74 -3.66 33.14
N VAL A 270 31.68 -3.32 32.26
CA VAL A 270 32.06 -1.95 31.93
C VAL A 270 31.87 -1.71 30.43
N VAL A 271 31.05 -0.74 30.05
CA VAL A 271 30.92 -0.35 28.65
C VAL A 271 32.10 0.56 28.26
N GLN A 272 32.72 0.24 27.15
CA GLN A 272 33.86 0.96 26.60
C GLN A 272 33.50 1.56 25.23
N THR A 273 34.27 2.56 24.82
CA THR A 273 34.29 3.12 23.46
C THR A 273 35.47 2.52 22.69
N SER A 274 35.32 2.38 21.36
CA SER A 274 36.40 1.93 20.48
C SER A 274 36.45 2.80 19.21
N ASP A 275 37.63 2.85 18.58
CA ASP A 275 37.79 3.45 17.24
C ASP A 275 37.47 2.44 16.13
N LYS A 276 37.20 1.18 16.48
CA LYS A 276 36.90 0.11 15.53
C LYS A 276 35.41 -0.20 15.54
N LEU A 277 34.80 0.03 14.40
CA LEU A 277 33.35 -0.24 14.25
C LEU A 277 32.97 -1.70 14.49
N GLU A 278 33.87 -2.63 14.23
CA GLU A 278 33.70 -4.08 14.46
C GLU A 278 33.49 -4.44 15.94
N ASP A 279 33.93 -3.57 16.86
CA ASP A 279 33.74 -3.78 18.30
C ASP A 279 32.31 -3.40 18.75
N PHE A 280 31.52 -2.71 17.93
CA PHE A 280 30.17 -2.28 18.29
C PHE A 280 29.25 -3.47 18.58
N ALA A 281 28.82 -3.60 19.85
CA ALA A 281 28.02 -4.70 20.34
C ALA A 281 26.87 -4.22 21.23
N PRO A 282 25.75 -3.77 20.64
CA PRO A 282 24.61 -3.25 21.40
C PRO A 282 23.89 -4.33 22.20
N ILE A 283 23.42 -3.96 23.39
CA ILE A 283 22.75 -4.87 24.32
C ILE A 283 21.25 -4.95 23.98
N ASN A 284 20.78 -6.17 23.67
CA ASN A 284 19.36 -6.46 23.50
C ASN A 284 18.77 -7.04 24.79
N ILE A 285 17.69 -6.45 25.29
CA ILE A 285 17.04 -6.86 26.55
C ILE A 285 15.64 -7.46 26.37
N PHE A 286 15.13 -7.56 25.14
CA PHE A 286 13.81 -8.11 24.88
C PHE A 286 13.83 -9.32 23.94
N THR A 287 12.91 -10.25 24.17
CA THR A 287 12.61 -11.37 23.29
C THR A 287 11.80 -10.91 22.05
N ASP A 288 11.49 -11.84 21.15
CA ASP A 288 10.67 -11.59 19.95
C ASP A 288 9.25 -11.13 20.29
N GLU A 289 8.71 -11.56 21.44
CA GLU A 289 7.42 -11.16 21.98
C GLU A 289 7.48 -9.87 22.83
N ALA A 290 8.66 -9.23 22.88
CA ALA A 290 8.93 -8.06 23.73
C ALA A 290 8.75 -8.32 25.24
N PHE A 291 9.12 -9.53 25.69
CA PHE A 291 9.35 -9.82 27.10
C PHE A 291 10.81 -9.56 27.44
N SER A 292 11.08 -9.11 28.66
CA SER A 292 12.46 -8.96 29.13
C SER A 292 13.16 -10.31 29.17
N ASN A 293 14.40 -10.36 28.69
CA ASN A 293 15.22 -11.57 28.63
C ASN A 293 16.15 -11.74 29.85
N ASP A 294 17.05 -12.72 29.81
CA ASP A 294 17.98 -13.04 30.90
C ASP A 294 19.07 -11.98 31.16
N MET A 295 19.23 -10.99 30.25
CA MET A 295 20.10 -9.83 30.49
C MET A 295 19.49 -8.83 31.49
N VAL A 296 18.21 -8.96 31.77
CA VAL A 296 17.48 -8.14 32.75
C VAL A 296 17.45 -8.87 34.10
N PRO A 297 17.89 -8.23 35.20
CA PRO A 297 17.95 -8.90 36.49
C PRO A 297 16.57 -9.18 37.10
N ALA A 298 16.50 -10.19 37.97
CA ALA A 298 15.31 -10.39 38.80
C ALA A 298 15.08 -9.17 39.73
N PRO A 299 13.84 -8.76 39.99
CA PRO A 299 12.55 -9.39 39.60
C PRO A 299 11.99 -8.92 38.25
N PHE A 300 12.76 -8.25 37.40
CA PHE A 300 12.29 -7.59 36.17
C PHE A 300 12.37 -8.49 34.91
N ASN A 301 13.02 -9.67 34.99
CA ASN A 301 13.14 -10.59 33.87
C ASN A 301 11.83 -11.38 33.60
N ASN A 302 11.70 -11.89 32.38
CA ASN A 302 10.53 -12.65 31.91
C ASN A 302 9.17 -11.94 32.09
N LEU A 303 9.16 -10.61 32.02
CA LEU A 303 7.96 -9.78 32.09
C LEU A 303 7.72 -9.09 30.74
N ASP A 304 6.45 -8.91 30.39
CA ASP A 304 6.06 -8.01 29.30
C ASP A 304 6.64 -6.61 29.53
N ARG A 305 7.14 -5.97 28.48
CA ARG A 305 7.84 -4.66 28.52
C ARG A 305 7.08 -3.56 29.31
N PHE A 306 5.74 -3.54 29.25
CA PHE A 306 4.96 -2.56 30.01
C PHE A 306 4.82 -2.94 31.49
N LYS A 307 4.89 -4.23 31.81
CA LYS A 307 4.99 -4.70 33.20
C LYS A 307 6.38 -4.40 33.76
N VAL A 308 7.44 -4.57 32.95
CA VAL A 308 8.82 -4.12 33.31
C VAL A 308 8.82 -2.63 33.62
N ARG A 309 8.23 -1.79 32.76
CA ARG A 309 8.12 -0.33 32.99
C ARG A 309 7.51 -0.02 34.33
N LYS A 310 6.39 -0.66 34.67
CA LYS A 310 5.71 -0.44 35.94
C LYS A 310 6.57 -0.87 37.14
N ALA A 311 7.17 -2.03 37.07
CA ALA A 311 8.01 -2.58 38.14
C ALA A 311 9.28 -1.73 38.38
N VAL A 312 9.93 -1.30 37.30
CA VAL A 312 11.12 -0.44 37.34
C VAL A 312 10.79 0.92 37.99
N LEU A 313 9.68 1.54 37.62
CA LEU A 313 9.28 2.83 38.18
C LEU A 313 8.95 2.71 39.67
N GLU A 314 8.34 1.60 40.11
CA GLU A 314 8.06 1.34 41.52
C GLU A 314 9.37 1.21 42.32
N GLU A 315 10.34 0.44 41.81
CA GLU A 315 11.61 0.25 42.50
C GLU A 315 12.50 1.49 42.48
N LEU A 316 12.47 2.29 41.39
CA LEU A 316 13.14 3.60 41.32
C LEU A 316 12.60 4.58 42.39
N ARG A 317 11.28 4.56 42.66
CA ARG A 317 10.68 5.36 43.75
C ARG A 317 11.14 4.85 45.12
N ASN A 318 11.15 3.53 45.34
CA ASN A 318 11.59 2.90 46.60
C ASN A 318 13.04 3.25 46.95
N LYS A 319 13.89 3.41 45.91
CA LYS A 319 15.31 3.75 46.06
C LYS A 319 15.59 5.26 45.95
N GLU A 320 14.55 6.09 45.88
CA GLU A 320 14.68 7.56 45.72
C GLU A 320 15.48 7.97 44.44
N LEU A 321 15.51 7.11 43.43
CA LEU A 321 16.19 7.38 42.16
C LEU A 321 15.25 8.00 41.10
N LEU A 322 13.94 7.96 41.30
CA LEU A 322 12.97 8.68 40.47
C LEU A 322 12.82 10.13 41.00
N VAL A 323 13.45 11.06 40.29
CA VAL A 323 13.54 12.46 40.71
C VAL A 323 12.27 13.25 40.39
N LYS A 324 11.68 13.03 39.20
CA LYS A 324 10.51 13.78 38.73
C LYS A 324 9.71 12.94 37.73
N GLU A 325 8.39 13.16 37.69
CA GLU A 325 7.48 12.70 36.64
C GLU A 325 6.87 13.95 36.00
N GLU A 326 6.98 14.08 34.70
CA GLU A 326 6.50 15.25 33.97
C GLU A 326 5.53 14.82 32.87
N LYS A 327 4.40 15.53 32.73
CA LYS A 327 3.50 15.31 31.60
C LYS A 327 4.21 15.69 30.30
N HIS A 328 4.19 14.79 29.36
CA HIS A 328 4.84 14.96 28.06
C HIS A 328 3.98 14.39 26.95
N HIS A 329 3.90 15.09 25.82
CA HIS A 329 3.20 14.60 24.64
C HIS A 329 4.13 13.67 23.88
N ILE A 330 3.69 12.41 23.65
CA ILE A 330 4.53 11.37 23.06
C ILE A 330 3.92 10.82 21.78
N SER A 331 4.76 10.53 20.83
CA SER A 331 4.44 9.87 19.57
C SER A 331 4.78 8.38 19.65
N VAL A 332 3.74 7.52 19.69
CA VAL A 332 3.91 6.07 19.89
C VAL A 332 3.84 5.35 18.54
N PRO A 333 4.91 4.64 18.13
CA PRO A 333 4.92 3.85 16.91
C PRO A 333 4.06 2.60 17.06
N ARG A 334 3.14 2.38 16.11
CA ARG A 334 2.28 1.19 16.06
C ARG A 334 2.32 0.56 14.68
N GLY A 335 2.24 -0.76 14.63
CA GLY A 335 2.06 -1.48 13.38
C GLY A 335 0.71 -1.11 12.74
N GLU A 336 0.72 -0.76 11.46
CA GLU A 336 -0.51 -0.38 10.73
C GLU A 336 -1.55 -1.51 10.76
N ARG A 337 -1.09 -2.76 10.70
CA ARG A 337 -1.96 -3.95 10.63
C ARG A 337 -2.35 -4.48 12.01
N SER A 338 -1.37 -4.67 12.90
CA SER A 338 -1.57 -5.23 14.24
C SER A 338 -2.14 -4.23 15.23
N ASN A 339 -1.91 -2.92 15.01
CA ASN A 339 -2.15 -1.85 15.96
C ASN A 339 -1.40 -2.01 17.31
N ILE A 340 -0.39 -2.88 17.35
CA ILE A 340 0.48 -3.09 18.50
C ILE A 340 1.63 -2.08 18.47
N VAL A 341 2.13 -1.70 19.66
CA VAL A 341 3.31 -0.82 19.76
C VAL A 341 4.53 -1.56 19.22
N ILE A 342 5.16 -0.98 18.21
CA ILE A 342 6.38 -1.52 17.59
C ILE A 342 7.56 -1.40 18.56
N GLU A 343 8.46 -2.38 18.52
CA GLU A 343 9.70 -2.41 19.29
C GLU A 343 10.90 -2.32 18.36
N PRO A 344 11.78 -1.30 18.51
CA PRO A 344 13.09 -1.34 17.87
C PRO A 344 13.87 -2.57 18.38
N LYS A 345 14.28 -3.44 17.46
CA LYS A 345 14.91 -4.72 17.78
C LYS A 345 16.09 -5.02 16.87
N LEU A 346 17.18 -5.50 17.45
CA LEU A 346 18.33 -6.00 16.70
C LEU A 346 18.02 -7.37 16.10
N SER A 347 18.21 -7.49 14.79
CA SER A 347 17.96 -8.73 14.07
C SER A 347 18.80 -8.84 12.81
N TYR A 348 19.16 -10.09 12.43
CA TYR A 348 19.70 -10.36 11.11
C TYR A 348 18.58 -10.26 10.10
N GLN A 349 18.73 -9.37 9.12
CA GLN A 349 17.76 -9.16 8.05
C GLN A 349 18.48 -9.06 6.71
N TRP A 350 17.72 -9.25 5.63
CA TRP A 350 18.19 -9.06 4.27
C TRP A 350 17.82 -7.65 3.78
N TYR A 351 18.76 -6.98 3.12
CA TYR A 351 18.63 -5.60 2.66
C TYR A 351 18.99 -5.44 1.19
N VAL A 352 18.26 -4.56 0.49
CA VAL A 352 18.64 -4.03 -0.83
C VAL A 352 19.32 -2.69 -0.64
N LYS A 353 20.52 -2.51 -1.21
CA LYS A 353 21.19 -1.21 -1.36
C LYS A 353 20.45 -0.39 -2.40
N THR A 354 19.77 0.66 -2.00
CA THR A 354 18.82 1.39 -2.85
C THR A 354 19.38 2.66 -3.48
N GLU A 355 20.43 3.25 -2.92
CA GLU A 355 20.93 4.59 -3.29
C GLU A 355 21.20 4.75 -4.80
N GLU A 356 21.98 3.84 -5.40
CA GLU A 356 22.31 3.89 -6.83
C GLU A 356 21.07 3.70 -7.72
N MET A 357 20.19 2.77 -7.32
CA MET A 357 18.96 2.48 -8.06
C MET A 357 17.99 3.67 -7.99
N ALA A 358 17.90 4.32 -6.83
CA ALA A 358 17.07 5.51 -6.64
C ALA A 358 17.56 6.70 -7.47
N LYS A 359 18.89 6.88 -7.57
CA LYS A 359 19.47 7.94 -8.40
C LYS A 359 19.07 7.79 -9.87
N LYS A 360 19.19 6.57 -10.44
CA LYS A 360 18.75 6.29 -11.81
C LYS A 360 17.25 6.53 -12.00
N ALA A 361 16.43 6.15 -11.02
CA ALA A 361 15.00 6.36 -11.06
C ALA A 361 14.62 7.85 -11.00
N ASN A 362 15.33 8.64 -10.19
CA ASN A 362 15.17 10.10 -10.12
C ASN A 362 15.56 10.78 -11.44
N GLU A 363 16.63 10.33 -12.07
CA GLU A 363 17.07 10.84 -13.38
C GLU A 363 15.99 10.63 -14.44
N ALA A 364 15.35 9.47 -14.50
CA ALA A 364 14.28 9.17 -15.45
C ALA A 364 13.06 10.10 -15.28
N VAL A 365 12.66 10.39 -14.02
CA VAL A 365 11.57 11.35 -13.75
C VAL A 365 11.98 12.78 -14.11
N ASN A 366 13.19 13.21 -13.76
CA ASN A 366 13.70 14.54 -14.10
C ASN A 366 13.80 14.76 -15.60
N ASN A 367 14.14 13.72 -16.37
CA ASN A 367 14.24 13.77 -17.83
C ASN A 367 12.87 13.70 -18.53
N GLY A 368 11.78 13.49 -17.78
CA GLY A 368 10.43 13.39 -18.32
C GLY A 368 10.14 12.05 -19.01
N GLU A 369 10.93 11.00 -18.76
CA GLU A 369 10.64 9.64 -19.23
C GLU A 369 9.42 9.05 -18.51
N VAL A 370 9.17 9.51 -17.27
CA VAL A 370 7.98 9.21 -16.47
C VAL A 370 7.36 10.52 -16.00
N VAL A 371 6.07 10.70 -16.25
CA VAL A 371 5.31 11.92 -15.92
C VAL A 371 4.18 11.62 -14.95
N PHE A 372 4.12 12.36 -13.83
CA PHE A 372 3.04 12.28 -12.86
C PHE A 372 1.87 13.19 -13.22
N HIS A 373 0.65 12.68 -13.05
CA HIS A 373 -0.60 13.42 -13.27
C HIS A 373 -1.49 13.35 -12.01
N PRO A 374 -1.77 14.50 -11.36
CA PRO A 374 -1.19 15.83 -11.58
C PRO A 374 0.30 15.90 -11.21
N GLY A 375 1.02 16.82 -11.85
CA GLY A 375 2.49 16.93 -11.77
C GLY A 375 3.06 17.16 -10.37
N ASN A 376 2.29 17.73 -9.43
CA ASN A 376 2.74 18.00 -8.06
C ASN A 376 3.10 16.76 -7.24
N TRP A 377 2.73 15.54 -7.67
CA TRP A 377 3.09 14.30 -7.00
C TRP A 377 4.55 13.88 -7.22
N ASP A 378 5.24 14.46 -8.21
CA ASP A 378 6.68 14.33 -8.37
C ASP A 378 7.45 14.77 -7.12
N LYS A 379 7.01 15.87 -6.46
CA LYS A 379 7.60 16.36 -5.22
C LYS A 379 7.50 15.35 -4.07
N THR A 380 6.36 14.64 -4.00
CA THR A 380 6.18 13.57 -3.00
C THR A 380 7.11 12.40 -3.29
N TYR A 381 7.26 12.03 -4.57
CA TYR A 381 8.19 11.00 -5.02
C TYR A 381 9.64 11.36 -4.66
N PHE A 382 10.12 12.55 -5.04
CA PHE A 382 11.49 13.00 -4.76
C PHE A 382 11.79 13.11 -3.27
N ASN A 383 10.85 13.62 -2.46
CA ASN A 383 11.04 13.73 -1.01
C ASN A 383 11.40 12.40 -0.34
N TRP A 384 10.87 11.29 -0.85
CA TRP A 384 11.19 9.95 -0.38
C TRP A 384 12.47 9.40 -1.01
N MET A 385 12.65 9.60 -2.32
CA MET A 385 13.75 9.02 -3.07
C MET A 385 15.10 9.66 -2.77
N ASP A 386 15.12 10.96 -2.47
CA ASP A 386 16.34 11.72 -2.13
C ASP A 386 16.91 11.33 -0.76
N ASN A 387 16.08 10.75 0.12
CA ASN A 387 16.45 10.34 1.48
C ASN A 387 16.26 8.83 1.70
N ILE A 388 16.27 8.07 0.62
CA ILE A 388 15.97 6.62 0.70
C ILE A 388 17.05 5.89 1.50
N GLN A 389 16.63 4.98 2.37
CA GLN A 389 17.48 4.08 3.13
C GLN A 389 17.51 2.69 2.47
N ASP A 390 18.47 1.86 2.87
CA ASP A 390 18.50 0.47 2.47
C ASP A 390 17.19 -0.23 2.84
N TRP A 391 16.64 -0.97 1.90
CA TRP A 391 15.34 -1.60 2.05
C TRP A 391 15.43 -2.97 2.69
N CYS A 392 14.90 -3.14 3.91
CA CYS A 392 14.74 -4.42 4.57
C CYS A 392 13.67 -5.27 3.85
N ILE A 393 14.11 -6.39 3.26
CA ILE A 393 13.27 -7.24 2.40
C ILE A 393 12.90 -8.61 3.02
N SER A 394 13.36 -8.94 4.21
CA SER A 394 13.03 -10.21 4.88
C SER A 394 11.87 -10.05 5.85
N ARG A 395 11.01 -11.09 5.92
CA ARG A 395 9.87 -11.19 6.84
C ARG A 395 9.84 -12.58 7.48
N GLN A 396 9.62 -12.63 8.78
CA GLN A 396 9.62 -13.85 9.60
C GLN A 396 8.20 -14.43 9.64
N ILE A 397 7.64 -14.70 8.46
CA ILE A 397 6.35 -15.32 8.26
C ILE A 397 6.47 -16.55 7.35
N TRP A 398 5.42 -17.34 7.22
CA TRP A 398 5.45 -18.57 6.41
C TRP A 398 4.93 -18.37 4.99
N TRP A 399 3.97 -17.45 4.82
CA TRP A 399 3.35 -17.18 3.53
C TRP A 399 4.09 -16.11 2.73
N GLY A 400 4.68 -16.49 1.60
CA GLY A 400 5.40 -15.61 0.70
C GLY A 400 6.56 -16.32 0.01
N HIS A 401 7.28 -15.58 -0.85
CA HIS A 401 8.46 -16.08 -1.57
C HIS A 401 9.59 -16.36 -0.58
N ARG A 402 9.88 -17.62 -0.35
CA ARG A 402 10.96 -18.03 0.52
C ARG A 402 12.30 -17.56 -0.04
N ILE A 403 13.13 -16.95 0.79
CA ILE A 403 14.42 -16.40 0.36
C ILE A 403 15.31 -17.53 -0.16
N PRO A 404 15.87 -17.40 -1.40
CA PRO A 404 16.70 -18.43 -2.02
C PRO A 404 18.14 -18.34 -1.50
N ALA A 405 18.31 -18.60 -0.19
CA ALA A 405 19.58 -18.64 0.51
C ALA A 405 19.63 -19.89 1.39
N TRP A 406 20.84 -20.42 1.60
CA TRP A 406 21.11 -21.59 2.42
C TRP A 406 22.21 -21.29 3.42
N HIS A 407 22.11 -21.89 4.58
CA HIS A 407 23.05 -21.71 5.68
C HIS A 407 23.65 -23.05 6.08
N ASP A 408 24.96 -23.08 6.34
CA ASP A 408 25.63 -24.23 6.96
C ASP A 408 25.70 -24.11 8.50
N ASP A 409 26.17 -25.15 9.17
CA ASP A 409 26.32 -25.16 10.62
C ASP A 409 27.47 -24.24 11.14
N GLU A 410 28.34 -23.76 10.24
CA GLU A 410 29.39 -22.78 10.55
C GLU A 410 28.87 -21.33 10.49
N GLY A 411 27.61 -21.14 10.05
CA GLY A 411 26.99 -19.81 9.91
C GLY A 411 27.28 -19.12 8.58
N ASN A 412 27.89 -19.80 7.62
CA ASN A 412 28.07 -19.26 6.27
C ASN A 412 26.74 -19.23 5.53
N THR A 413 26.59 -18.27 4.63
CA THR A 413 25.37 -18.03 3.82
C THR A 413 25.71 -18.16 2.34
N TYR A 414 24.91 -18.92 1.63
CA TYR A 414 25.05 -19.21 0.20
C TYR A 414 23.74 -18.85 -0.52
N VAL A 415 23.84 -18.15 -1.64
CA VAL A 415 22.66 -17.69 -2.41
C VAL A 415 22.68 -18.28 -3.81
N GLY A 416 21.57 -18.87 -4.24
CA GLY A 416 21.40 -19.45 -5.55
C GLY A 416 19.94 -19.69 -5.90
N PHE A 417 19.66 -20.27 -7.07
CA PHE A 417 18.30 -20.54 -7.51
C PHE A 417 17.64 -21.72 -6.79
N ASP A 418 18.46 -22.72 -6.49
CA ASP A 418 18.09 -23.91 -5.72
C ASP A 418 19.33 -24.49 -5.01
N GLU A 419 19.14 -25.48 -4.16
CA GLU A 419 20.21 -26.12 -3.40
C GLU A 419 21.24 -26.78 -4.31
N ALA A 420 20.83 -27.36 -5.43
CA ALA A 420 21.73 -28.03 -6.35
C ALA A 420 22.68 -27.03 -7.02
N GLU A 421 22.16 -25.92 -7.49
CA GLU A 421 22.97 -24.82 -8.06
C GLU A 421 23.90 -24.20 -7.01
N VAL A 422 23.42 -24.01 -5.78
CA VAL A 422 24.25 -23.54 -4.67
C VAL A 422 25.42 -24.48 -4.41
N ARG A 423 25.18 -25.79 -4.35
CA ARG A 423 26.25 -26.79 -4.15
C ARG A 423 27.28 -26.75 -5.26
N GLU A 424 26.84 -26.68 -6.51
CA GLU A 424 27.72 -26.59 -7.67
C GLU A 424 28.51 -25.27 -7.68
N PHE A 425 27.84 -24.14 -7.52
CA PHE A 425 28.46 -22.81 -7.63
C PHE A 425 29.51 -22.53 -6.55
N TYR A 426 29.24 -22.98 -5.31
CA TYR A 426 30.15 -22.78 -4.17
C TYR A 426 31.05 -23.99 -3.86
N SER A 427 30.95 -25.08 -4.65
CA SER A 427 31.71 -26.33 -4.46
C SER A 427 31.51 -26.95 -3.06
N LEU A 428 30.25 -27.17 -2.68
CA LEU A 428 29.83 -27.64 -1.36
C LEU A 428 29.36 -29.11 -1.43
N ASP A 429 30.29 -30.08 -1.49
CA ASP A 429 29.94 -31.48 -1.78
C ASP A 429 29.11 -32.15 -0.68
N ASP A 430 29.53 -32.11 0.61
CA ASP A 430 28.93 -32.89 1.72
C ASP A 430 28.46 -32.02 2.90
N ARG A 431 28.28 -30.72 2.74
CA ARG A 431 27.83 -29.85 3.81
C ARG A 431 26.33 -29.97 4.02
N ASP A 432 25.90 -30.01 5.28
CA ASP A 432 24.48 -29.85 5.59
C ASP A 432 24.06 -28.41 5.37
N LEU A 433 23.07 -28.23 4.50
CA LEU A 433 22.53 -26.94 4.16
C LEU A 433 21.05 -26.82 4.58
N ARG A 434 20.72 -25.70 5.23
CA ARG A 434 19.34 -25.36 5.60
C ARG A 434 18.93 -24.11 4.86
N GLN A 435 17.83 -24.20 4.11
CA GLN A 435 17.29 -23.03 3.43
C GLN A 435 16.80 -22.00 4.45
N GLU A 436 17.03 -20.72 4.15
CA GLU A 436 16.47 -19.58 4.91
C GLU A 436 14.97 -19.76 5.14
N GLU A 437 14.50 -19.51 6.35
CA GLU A 437 13.07 -19.65 6.69
C GLU A 437 12.26 -18.41 6.40
N ASP A 438 12.92 -17.26 6.36
CA ASP A 438 12.29 -15.98 6.05
C ASP A 438 11.78 -15.96 4.60
N VAL A 439 10.74 -15.18 4.39
CA VAL A 439 10.20 -14.86 3.07
C VAL A 439 10.50 -13.43 2.70
N LEU A 440 10.41 -13.11 1.41
CA LEU A 440 10.57 -11.75 0.90
C LEU A 440 9.37 -10.86 1.27
N ASP A 441 9.64 -9.59 1.48
CA ASP A 441 8.63 -8.55 1.57
C ASP A 441 7.73 -8.58 0.33
N THR A 442 6.42 -8.48 0.54
CA THR A 442 5.41 -8.41 -0.53
C THR A 442 5.77 -7.36 -1.60
N TRP A 443 6.32 -6.23 -1.17
CA TRP A 443 6.70 -5.16 -2.08
C TRP A 443 7.90 -5.52 -2.98
N PHE A 444 8.71 -6.53 -2.61
CA PHE A 444 9.78 -7.00 -3.47
C PHE A 444 9.22 -7.67 -4.72
N SER A 445 8.31 -8.62 -4.58
CA SER A 445 7.62 -9.25 -5.70
C SER A 445 6.72 -8.27 -6.46
N ALA A 446 5.95 -7.43 -5.74
CA ALA A 446 5.09 -6.41 -6.33
C ALA A 446 5.87 -5.37 -7.17
N SER A 447 7.14 -5.09 -6.84
CA SER A 447 8.00 -4.19 -7.62
C SER A 447 8.39 -4.74 -8.99
N LEU A 448 8.31 -6.06 -9.18
CA LEU A 448 8.57 -6.72 -10.46
C LEU A 448 7.32 -6.80 -11.35
N TRP A 449 6.15 -6.41 -10.83
CA TRP A 449 4.85 -6.56 -11.49
C TRP A 449 4.81 -6.01 -12.94
N PRO A 450 5.39 -4.84 -13.27
CA PRO A 450 5.28 -4.27 -14.62
C PRO A 450 5.86 -5.16 -15.72
N PHE A 451 6.87 -5.94 -15.43
CA PHE A 451 7.56 -6.79 -16.39
C PHE A 451 7.45 -8.27 -16.04
N GLY A 452 7.41 -8.64 -14.77
CA GLY A 452 7.20 -10.01 -14.31
C GLY A 452 5.83 -10.56 -14.70
N SER A 453 4.76 -9.76 -14.56
CA SER A 453 3.41 -10.16 -14.95
C SER A 453 3.27 -10.38 -16.48
N LEU A 454 4.11 -9.75 -17.28
CA LEU A 454 4.19 -9.92 -18.73
C LEU A 454 5.10 -11.08 -19.15
N GLY A 455 5.71 -11.78 -18.19
CA GLY A 455 6.45 -13.03 -18.40
C GLY A 455 7.96 -12.94 -18.27
N TRP A 456 8.54 -11.78 -17.85
CA TRP A 456 9.95 -11.71 -17.52
C TRP A 456 10.28 -12.76 -16.43
N PRO A 457 11.43 -13.49 -16.50
CA PRO A 457 12.61 -13.21 -17.32
C PRO A 457 12.55 -13.76 -18.76
N LYS A 458 11.45 -14.40 -19.17
CA LYS A 458 11.25 -14.88 -20.54
C LYS A 458 10.85 -13.71 -21.45
N GLU A 459 11.39 -13.68 -22.66
CA GLU A 459 11.03 -12.65 -23.64
C GLU A 459 9.72 -13.01 -24.37
N THR A 460 8.61 -12.95 -23.65
CA THR A 460 7.28 -13.24 -24.23
C THR A 460 6.86 -12.21 -25.26
N LYS A 461 5.85 -12.51 -26.07
CA LYS A 461 5.26 -11.57 -27.03
C LYS A 461 4.63 -10.37 -26.31
N ASP A 462 3.97 -10.61 -25.17
CA ASP A 462 3.31 -9.56 -24.40
C ASP A 462 4.34 -8.62 -23.75
N PHE A 463 5.43 -9.16 -23.18
CA PHE A 463 6.52 -8.36 -22.65
C PHE A 463 7.17 -7.49 -23.73
N LYS A 464 7.45 -8.05 -24.92
CA LYS A 464 8.05 -7.28 -26.03
C LYS A 464 7.15 -6.15 -26.54
N LYS A 465 5.84 -6.36 -26.56
CA LYS A 465 4.88 -5.40 -27.13
C LYS A 465 4.41 -4.35 -26.11
N PHE A 466 4.07 -4.77 -24.89
CA PHE A 466 3.34 -3.93 -23.92
C PHE A 466 4.20 -3.35 -22.79
N PHE A 467 5.49 -3.67 -22.77
CA PHE A 467 6.45 -3.12 -21.82
C PHE A 467 7.45 -2.14 -22.50
N PRO A 468 7.67 -0.92 -21.97
CA PRO A 468 7.00 -0.28 -20.84
C PRO A 468 5.52 -0.04 -21.06
N THR A 469 4.71 -0.08 -19.97
CA THR A 469 3.28 0.22 -20.09
C THR A 469 3.04 1.70 -20.34
N THR A 470 1.91 2.03 -20.97
CA THR A 470 1.57 3.41 -21.32
C THR A 470 1.17 4.20 -20.08
N LEU A 471 0.30 3.62 -19.23
CA LEU A 471 -0.31 4.28 -18.09
C LEU A 471 -0.24 3.38 -16.84
N LEU A 472 0.07 4.00 -15.71
CA LEU A 472 -0.14 3.46 -14.38
C LEU A 472 -1.19 4.30 -13.66
N VAL A 473 -2.25 3.69 -13.14
CA VAL A 473 -3.22 4.34 -12.24
C VAL A 473 -2.99 3.82 -10.82
N THR A 474 -2.75 4.71 -9.89
CA THR A 474 -2.42 4.33 -8.50
C THR A 474 -2.89 5.37 -7.48
N GLY A 475 -3.05 4.97 -6.22
CA GLY A 475 -3.25 5.89 -5.11
C GLY A 475 -1.93 6.59 -4.70
N PHE A 476 -2.04 7.79 -4.16
CA PHE A 476 -0.85 8.53 -3.70
C PHE A 476 -0.16 7.85 -2.52
N ASP A 477 -0.87 7.07 -1.74
CA ASP A 477 -0.40 6.38 -0.53
C ASP A 477 0.59 5.24 -0.82
N ILE A 478 0.65 4.75 -2.07
CA ILE A 478 1.59 3.72 -2.50
C ILE A 478 2.64 4.20 -3.51
N ILE A 479 2.80 5.51 -3.68
CA ILE A 479 3.84 6.06 -4.58
C ILE A 479 5.23 5.53 -4.17
N PHE A 480 5.59 5.60 -2.90
CA PHE A 480 6.88 5.11 -2.44
C PHE A 480 6.91 3.58 -2.37
N PHE A 481 5.90 2.96 -1.79
CA PHE A 481 5.86 1.50 -1.62
C PHE A 481 5.91 0.74 -2.96
N TRP A 482 5.27 1.29 -3.99
CA TRP A 482 5.08 0.57 -5.24
C TRP A 482 5.68 1.29 -6.44
N VAL A 483 5.29 2.53 -6.72
CA VAL A 483 5.78 3.26 -7.91
C VAL A 483 7.30 3.41 -7.89
N ALA A 484 7.88 3.90 -6.80
CA ALA A 484 9.32 4.09 -6.65
C ALA A 484 10.09 2.77 -6.76
N ARG A 485 9.58 1.71 -6.13
CA ARG A 485 10.21 0.38 -6.17
C ARG A 485 10.12 -0.25 -7.55
N MET A 486 8.99 -0.11 -8.25
CA MET A 486 8.87 -0.53 -9.66
C MET A 486 9.86 0.21 -10.55
N MET A 487 10.04 1.52 -10.35
CA MET A 487 11.02 2.32 -11.09
C MET A 487 12.45 1.78 -10.90
N MET A 488 12.86 1.57 -9.65
CA MET A 488 14.19 1.04 -9.33
C MET A 488 14.44 -0.32 -9.95
N MET A 489 13.52 -1.27 -9.75
CA MET A 489 13.68 -2.64 -10.23
C MET A 489 13.59 -2.76 -11.74
N SER A 490 12.70 -2.01 -12.36
CA SER A 490 12.58 -2.00 -13.83
C SER A 490 13.85 -1.51 -14.51
N LEU A 491 14.38 -0.38 -14.08
CA LEU A 491 15.64 0.16 -14.61
C LEU A 491 16.82 -0.78 -14.36
N GLU A 492 16.87 -1.45 -13.22
CA GLU A 492 17.93 -2.39 -12.89
C GLU A 492 17.93 -3.65 -13.77
N PHE A 493 16.75 -4.25 -14.02
CA PHE A 493 16.66 -5.53 -14.72
C PHE A 493 16.42 -5.41 -16.21
N THR A 494 15.79 -4.33 -16.66
CA THR A 494 15.42 -4.16 -18.08
C THR A 494 16.08 -2.97 -18.75
N GLY A 495 16.68 -2.07 -17.99
CA GLY A 495 17.24 -0.80 -18.49
C GLY A 495 16.19 0.18 -18.99
N LYS A 496 14.89 -0.06 -18.72
CA LYS A 496 13.76 0.78 -19.16
C LYS A 496 12.90 1.18 -17.98
N VAL A 497 12.24 2.35 -18.08
CA VAL A 497 11.18 2.74 -17.15
C VAL A 497 10.01 1.76 -17.22
N PRO A 498 9.27 1.52 -16.12
CA PRO A 498 8.18 0.53 -16.14
C PRO A 498 6.90 1.03 -16.83
N PHE A 499 6.69 2.34 -16.85
CA PHE A 499 5.51 3.03 -17.42
C PHE A 499 5.89 4.46 -17.82
N LYS A 500 5.07 5.08 -18.67
CA LYS A 500 5.31 6.45 -19.16
C LYS A 500 4.57 7.49 -18.32
N ASP A 501 3.29 7.28 -18.10
CA ASP A 501 2.41 8.17 -17.34
C ASP A 501 1.96 7.52 -16.03
N VAL A 502 1.95 8.31 -14.94
CA VAL A 502 1.44 7.89 -13.62
C VAL A 502 0.27 8.78 -13.25
N TYR A 503 -0.95 8.25 -13.38
CA TYR A 503 -2.15 8.92 -12.92
C TYR A 503 -2.40 8.62 -11.45
N VAL A 504 -2.15 9.61 -10.61
CA VAL A 504 -2.27 9.49 -9.15
C VAL A 504 -3.67 9.89 -8.72
N THR A 505 -4.40 8.95 -8.14
CA THR A 505 -5.76 9.16 -7.64
C THR A 505 -5.77 9.60 -6.17
N GLY A 506 -6.79 10.37 -5.80
CA GLY A 506 -7.11 10.63 -4.40
C GLY A 506 -7.67 9.38 -3.70
N LEU A 507 -7.72 9.43 -2.37
CA LEU A 507 -8.32 8.37 -1.55
C LEU A 507 -9.80 8.66 -1.30
N ILE A 508 -10.64 7.65 -1.55
CA ILE A 508 -12.06 7.72 -1.23
C ILE A 508 -12.24 7.61 0.29
N ARG A 509 -12.96 8.60 0.83
CA ARG A 509 -13.35 8.71 2.23
C ARG A 509 -14.85 8.63 2.37
N ASP A 510 -15.31 8.32 3.58
CA ASP A 510 -16.74 8.38 3.88
C ASP A 510 -17.27 9.83 3.87
N GLU A 511 -18.58 9.99 3.98
CA GLU A 511 -19.27 11.30 4.02
C GLU A 511 -18.77 12.25 5.12
N ASN A 512 -18.09 11.73 6.15
CA ASN A 512 -17.51 12.49 7.24
C ASN A 512 -16.00 12.76 7.03
N GLY A 513 -15.46 12.48 5.83
CA GLY A 513 -14.05 12.64 5.51
C GLY A 513 -13.12 11.62 6.17
N GLN A 514 -13.64 10.51 6.73
CA GLN A 514 -12.84 9.49 7.40
C GLN A 514 -12.39 8.40 6.42
N LYS A 515 -11.13 7.92 6.59
CA LYS A 515 -10.64 6.74 5.87
C LYS A 515 -11.56 5.56 6.14
N MET A 516 -11.99 4.86 5.09
CA MET A 516 -12.79 3.65 5.21
C MET A 516 -11.94 2.50 5.75
N SER A 517 -12.40 1.84 6.83
CA SER A 517 -11.74 0.67 7.40
C SER A 517 -12.76 -0.25 8.10
N LYS A 518 -12.41 -1.55 8.22
CA LYS A 518 -13.24 -2.53 8.94
C LYS A 518 -13.45 -2.12 10.40
N SER A 519 -12.40 -1.66 11.08
CA SER A 519 -12.47 -1.23 12.48
C SER A 519 -13.36 -0.01 12.74
N LYS A 520 -13.62 0.82 11.72
CA LYS A 520 -14.56 1.95 11.80
C LYS A 520 -15.98 1.58 11.37
N GLY A 521 -16.14 0.41 10.74
CA GLY A 521 -17.42 -0.07 10.21
C GLY A 521 -18.03 0.82 9.13
N ASN A 522 -17.19 1.56 8.38
CA ASN A 522 -17.63 2.50 7.35
C ASN A 522 -17.25 2.06 5.92
N ILE A 523 -16.81 0.82 5.75
CA ILE A 523 -16.56 0.25 4.41
C ILE A 523 -17.91 0.06 3.71
N ILE A 524 -17.92 0.43 2.43
CA ILE A 524 -19.00 0.15 1.49
C ILE A 524 -18.45 -0.77 0.41
N ASP A 525 -19.11 -1.91 0.19
CA ASP A 525 -18.82 -2.79 -0.93
C ASP A 525 -19.47 -2.22 -2.19
N PRO A 526 -18.75 -2.03 -3.30
CA PRO A 526 -19.34 -1.54 -4.54
C PRO A 526 -20.48 -2.42 -5.07
N ILE A 527 -20.47 -3.72 -4.77
CA ILE A 527 -21.55 -4.65 -5.15
C ILE A 527 -22.86 -4.29 -4.45
N ASP A 528 -22.80 -3.82 -3.19
CA ASP A 528 -23.98 -3.38 -2.45
C ASP A 528 -24.59 -2.10 -3.06
N LEU A 529 -23.78 -1.26 -3.71
CA LEU A 529 -24.26 -0.11 -4.46
C LEU A 529 -24.91 -0.51 -5.80
N ILE A 530 -24.36 -1.53 -6.44
CA ILE A 530 -24.86 -2.00 -7.75
C ILE A 530 -26.23 -2.69 -7.59
N TYR A 531 -26.35 -3.62 -6.64
CA TYR A 531 -27.55 -4.47 -6.50
C TYR A 531 -28.49 -4.04 -5.37
N GLY A 532 -28.02 -3.19 -4.47
CA GLY A 532 -28.69 -2.93 -3.21
C GLY A 532 -28.38 -4.01 -2.17
N ILE A 533 -28.63 -3.68 -0.93
CA ILE A 533 -28.53 -4.59 0.22
C ILE A 533 -29.53 -4.15 1.29
N ASP A 534 -30.24 -5.09 1.90
CA ASP A 534 -31.13 -4.76 3.02
C ASP A 534 -30.33 -4.46 4.30
N LEU A 535 -31.02 -3.88 5.28
CA LEU A 535 -30.37 -3.39 6.50
C LEU A 535 -29.73 -4.52 7.32
N GLU A 536 -30.39 -5.68 7.45
CA GLU A 536 -29.89 -6.75 8.30
C GLU A 536 -28.66 -7.43 7.68
N ASP A 537 -28.65 -7.64 6.38
CA ASP A 537 -27.51 -8.15 5.65
C ASP A 537 -26.34 -7.16 5.68
N LEU A 538 -26.61 -5.85 5.55
CA LEU A 538 -25.59 -4.79 5.67
C LEU A 538 -24.97 -4.76 7.06
N VAL A 539 -25.78 -4.88 8.12
CA VAL A 539 -25.31 -4.96 9.52
C VAL A 539 -24.43 -6.20 9.68
N THR A 540 -24.91 -7.36 9.26
CA THR A 540 -24.17 -8.63 9.33
C THR A 540 -22.81 -8.52 8.62
N LYS A 541 -22.80 -7.97 7.41
CA LYS A 541 -21.58 -7.79 6.62
C LYS A 541 -20.58 -6.85 7.28
N ARG A 542 -21.05 -5.75 7.88
CA ARG A 542 -20.18 -4.74 8.51
C ARG A 542 -19.66 -5.15 9.88
N THR A 543 -20.36 -6.06 10.57
CA THR A 543 -19.98 -6.56 11.90
C THR A 543 -19.22 -7.88 11.85
N ALA A 544 -19.11 -8.51 10.68
CA ALA A 544 -18.39 -9.77 10.52
C ALA A 544 -16.85 -9.57 10.64
N ASN A 545 -16.18 -10.56 11.26
CA ASN A 545 -14.72 -10.67 11.34
C ASN A 545 -14.02 -9.42 11.91
N LEU A 546 -14.58 -8.84 12.94
CA LEU A 546 -13.98 -7.72 13.67
C LEU A 546 -12.90 -8.22 14.62
N MET A 547 -11.76 -7.53 14.65
CA MET A 547 -10.61 -7.90 15.49
C MET A 547 -10.75 -7.52 16.97
N GLN A 548 -11.78 -6.76 17.36
CA GLN A 548 -11.98 -6.29 18.73
C GLN A 548 -13.40 -6.60 19.19
N GLU A 549 -13.53 -7.29 20.33
CA GLU A 549 -14.80 -7.44 21.03
C GLU A 549 -15.38 -6.07 21.42
N GLY A 550 -16.70 -5.89 21.28
CA GLY A 550 -17.40 -4.64 21.61
C GLY A 550 -17.48 -3.60 20.49
N LEU A 551 -16.75 -3.74 19.37
CA LEU A 551 -16.93 -2.87 18.21
C LEU A 551 -18.21 -3.18 17.43
N ALA A 552 -18.68 -4.42 17.43
CA ALA A 552 -19.86 -4.87 16.68
C ALA A 552 -21.10 -4.05 17.00
N GLU A 553 -21.44 -3.88 18.28
CA GLU A 553 -22.61 -3.10 18.72
C GLU A 553 -22.53 -1.62 18.31
N LYS A 554 -21.31 -1.04 18.36
CA LYS A 554 -21.10 0.35 17.95
C LYS A 554 -21.29 0.51 16.44
N ILE A 555 -20.76 -0.43 15.66
CA ILE A 555 -20.85 -0.46 14.19
C ILE A 555 -22.30 -0.70 13.77
N GLU A 556 -22.99 -1.66 14.39
CA GLU A 556 -24.40 -1.93 14.15
C GLU A 556 -25.26 -0.68 14.37
N ARG A 557 -25.11 -0.02 15.52
CA ARG A 557 -25.86 1.20 15.86
C ARG A 557 -25.59 2.33 14.84
N LYS A 558 -24.34 2.50 14.42
CA LYS A 558 -23.97 3.47 13.39
C LYS A 558 -24.57 3.11 12.04
N THR A 559 -24.53 1.84 11.65
CA THR A 559 -25.06 1.35 10.37
C THR A 559 -26.58 1.55 10.29
N ARG A 560 -27.32 1.15 11.34
CA ARG A 560 -28.79 1.35 11.42
C ARG A 560 -29.19 2.83 11.36
N LYS A 561 -28.38 3.71 11.93
CA LYS A 561 -28.61 5.16 11.86
C LYS A 561 -28.34 5.72 10.46
N GLN A 562 -27.26 5.29 9.80
CA GLN A 562 -26.83 5.79 8.49
C GLN A 562 -27.69 5.23 7.35
N PHE A 563 -28.11 3.98 7.44
CA PHE A 563 -28.85 3.25 6.40
C PHE A 563 -30.12 2.59 6.97
N PRO A 564 -31.09 3.36 7.41
CA PRO A 564 -32.27 2.79 8.11
C PRO A 564 -33.08 1.80 7.25
N ASN A 565 -32.97 1.87 5.94
CA ASN A 565 -33.66 1.00 4.98
C ASN A 565 -32.67 0.15 4.15
N GLY A 566 -31.40 0.02 4.57
CA GLY A 566 -30.35 -0.56 3.74
C GLY A 566 -29.86 0.39 2.66
N ILE A 567 -29.31 -0.15 1.57
CA ILE A 567 -28.83 0.60 0.42
C ILE A 567 -29.63 0.21 -0.82
N ASP A 568 -30.18 1.19 -1.51
CA ASP A 568 -30.91 0.97 -2.78
C ASP A 568 -29.98 0.45 -3.89
N SER A 569 -30.53 -0.28 -4.85
CA SER A 569 -29.84 -0.62 -6.11
C SER A 569 -29.70 0.60 -7.01
N TYR A 570 -28.46 0.88 -7.44
CA TYR A 570 -28.17 2.01 -8.36
C TYR A 570 -27.76 1.55 -9.76
N GLY A 571 -27.28 0.31 -9.90
CA GLY A 571 -26.76 -0.23 -11.15
C GLY A 571 -25.30 0.15 -11.42
N THR A 572 -24.63 -0.66 -12.22
CA THR A 572 -23.18 -0.55 -12.48
C THR A 572 -22.80 0.79 -13.13
N ASP A 573 -23.54 1.24 -14.14
CA ASP A 573 -23.22 2.47 -14.87
C ASP A 573 -23.33 3.71 -14.00
N ALA A 574 -24.31 3.78 -13.09
CA ALA A 574 -24.41 4.89 -12.14
C ALA A 574 -23.22 4.93 -11.19
N VAL A 575 -22.74 3.77 -10.73
CA VAL A 575 -21.53 3.66 -9.88
C VAL A 575 -20.30 4.13 -10.67
N ARG A 576 -20.12 3.67 -11.88
CA ARG A 576 -18.99 4.06 -12.77
C ARG A 576 -18.98 5.57 -13.04
N MET A 577 -20.10 6.15 -13.47
CA MET A 577 -20.21 7.60 -13.72
C MET A 577 -19.97 8.43 -12.48
N THR A 578 -20.43 7.95 -11.31
CA THR A 578 -20.08 8.59 -10.03
C THR A 578 -18.59 8.63 -9.81
N PHE A 579 -17.90 7.53 -10.05
CA PHE A 579 -16.43 7.46 -9.94
C PHE A 579 -15.75 8.45 -10.88
N TYR A 580 -16.16 8.54 -12.14
CA TYR A 580 -15.55 9.50 -13.07
C TYR A 580 -15.77 10.94 -12.63
N SER A 581 -16.95 11.28 -12.14
CA SER A 581 -17.21 12.63 -11.60
C SER A 581 -16.41 12.96 -10.33
N LEU A 582 -15.89 11.95 -9.66
CA LEU A 582 -15.01 12.05 -8.49
C LEU A 582 -13.52 11.94 -8.83
N ALA A 583 -13.19 11.68 -10.11
CA ALA A 583 -11.81 11.58 -10.58
C ALA A 583 -11.15 12.98 -10.71
N THR A 584 -11.19 13.72 -9.61
CA THR A 584 -10.58 15.03 -9.45
C THR A 584 -9.13 14.91 -9.04
N HIS A 585 -8.35 15.98 -9.21
CA HIS A 585 -6.95 16.02 -8.77
C HIS A 585 -6.77 16.34 -7.28
N THR A 586 -7.78 16.04 -6.45
CA THR A 586 -7.75 16.27 -5.01
C THR A 586 -7.21 15.04 -4.27
N ARG A 587 -6.54 15.29 -3.13
CA ARG A 587 -5.95 14.22 -2.30
C ARG A 587 -7.01 13.34 -1.63
N ASP A 588 -8.07 13.96 -1.13
CA ASP A 588 -9.15 13.28 -0.44
C ASP A 588 -10.47 13.50 -1.19
N ILE A 589 -11.20 12.42 -1.41
CA ILE A 589 -12.43 12.38 -2.19
C ILE A 589 -13.56 11.92 -1.27
N SER A 590 -14.52 12.81 -1.02
CA SER A 590 -15.72 12.46 -0.25
C SER A 590 -16.73 11.73 -1.13
N PHE A 591 -17.15 10.54 -0.71
CA PHE A 591 -18.17 9.75 -1.41
C PHE A 591 -19.55 9.99 -0.79
N GLU A 592 -20.49 10.44 -1.61
CA GLU A 592 -21.86 10.76 -1.22
C GLU A 592 -22.88 9.98 -2.05
N LEU A 593 -23.82 9.28 -1.39
CA LEU A 593 -24.88 8.54 -2.06
C LEU A 593 -25.83 9.43 -2.88
N GLY A 594 -25.95 10.71 -2.51
CA GLY A 594 -26.78 11.68 -3.28
C GLY A 594 -26.31 11.82 -4.73
N ARG A 595 -25.00 11.83 -4.95
CA ARG A 595 -24.40 11.90 -6.30
C ARG A 595 -24.70 10.65 -7.11
N LEU A 596 -24.61 9.47 -6.46
CA LEU A 596 -24.93 8.18 -7.08
C LEU A 596 -26.39 8.13 -7.57
N LYS A 597 -27.32 8.64 -6.74
CA LYS A 597 -28.74 8.78 -7.12
C LYS A 597 -28.94 9.70 -8.33
N GLY A 598 -28.15 10.77 -8.42
CA GLY A 598 -28.15 11.67 -9.59
C GLY A 598 -27.80 10.93 -10.88
N TYR A 599 -26.74 10.12 -10.88
CA TYR A 599 -26.34 9.34 -12.05
C TYR A 599 -27.27 8.18 -12.37
N ARG A 600 -27.94 7.57 -11.38
CA ARG A 600 -29.04 6.62 -11.64
C ARG A 600 -30.18 7.30 -12.40
N ASN A 601 -30.57 8.51 -12.00
CA ASN A 601 -31.59 9.27 -12.70
C ASN A 601 -31.14 9.66 -14.12
N PHE A 602 -29.86 9.95 -14.31
CA PHE A 602 -29.29 10.18 -15.62
C PHE A 602 -29.39 8.94 -16.53
N CYS A 603 -29.04 7.74 -16.04
CA CYS A 603 -29.25 6.50 -16.77
C CYS A 603 -30.72 6.30 -17.17
N ASN A 604 -31.65 6.59 -16.26
CA ASN A 604 -33.09 6.54 -16.57
C ASN A 604 -33.47 7.54 -17.65
N LYS A 605 -32.89 8.76 -17.68
CA LYS A 605 -33.12 9.74 -18.73
C LYS A 605 -32.60 9.22 -20.07
N VAL A 606 -31.41 8.61 -20.10
CA VAL A 606 -30.84 8.01 -21.33
C VAL A 606 -31.76 6.93 -21.89
N TRP A 607 -32.19 6.00 -21.01
CA TRP A 607 -33.12 4.95 -21.39
C TRP A 607 -34.45 5.48 -21.93
N ASN A 608 -35.05 6.43 -21.25
CA ASN A 608 -36.33 7.02 -21.64
C ASN A 608 -36.23 7.80 -22.95
N ALA A 609 -35.13 8.53 -23.22
CA ALA A 609 -34.86 9.18 -24.48
C ALA A 609 -34.77 8.19 -25.63
N ALA A 610 -34.03 7.08 -25.42
CA ALA A 610 -33.91 6.02 -26.41
C ALA A 610 -35.28 5.37 -26.71
N ARG A 611 -36.08 5.04 -25.66
CA ARG A 611 -37.45 4.53 -25.83
C ARG A 611 -38.35 5.49 -26.60
N PHE A 612 -38.25 6.77 -26.30
CA PHE A 612 -39.02 7.80 -27.01
C PHE A 612 -38.64 7.83 -28.49
N ILE A 613 -37.35 7.87 -28.82
CA ILE A 613 -36.84 7.89 -30.17
C ILE A 613 -37.26 6.63 -30.94
N ASN A 614 -37.26 5.48 -30.31
CA ASN A 614 -37.64 4.20 -30.92
C ASN A 614 -39.13 4.09 -31.30
N ASN A 615 -39.98 5.08 -30.90
CA ASN A 615 -41.36 5.17 -31.39
C ASN A 615 -41.46 5.75 -32.83
N TYR A 616 -40.38 6.34 -33.33
CA TYR A 616 -40.31 6.85 -34.69
C TYR A 616 -39.62 5.84 -35.62
N PRO A 617 -39.94 5.82 -36.91
CA PRO A 617 -39.25 4.96 -37.86
C PRO A 617 -37.78 5.42 -38.02
N MET A 618 -36.86 4.48 -38.09
CA MET A 618 -35.47 4.75 -38.41
C MET A 618 -35.33 4.88 -39.93
N GLU A 619 -35.23 6.11 -40.42
CA GLU A 619 -35.13 6.42 -41.87
C GLU A 619 -33.71 6.21 -42.42
N SER A 620 -32.68 6.46 -41.60
CA SER A 620 -31.26 6.32 -41.92
C SER A 620 -30.45 6.00 -40.70
N GLN A 621 -29.30 5.38 -40.88
CA GLN A 621 -28.28 5.23 -39.85
C GLN A 621 -27.25 6.38 -39.88
N GLU A 622 -27.20 7.13 -40.99
CA GLU A 622 -26.28 8.25 -41.13
C GLU A 622 -26.98 9.56 -40.79
N PHE A 623 -26.28 10.41 -40.04
CA PHE A 623 -26.76 11.75 -39.73
C PHE A 623 -26.46 12.69 -40.90
N VAL A 624 -27.52 13.32 -41.41
CA VAL A 624 -27.41 14.31 -42.46
C VAL A 624 -28.27 15.54 -42.08
N ALA A 625 -27.62 16.66 -41.77
CA ALA A 625 -28.31 17.88 -41.37
C ALA A 625 -29.22 18.41 -42.48
N LYS A 626 -30.53 18.48 -42.20
CA LYS A 626 -31.57 18.92 -43.14
C LYS A 626 -32.13 20.32 -42.83
N ASN A 627 -32.02 20.73 -41.59
CA ASN A 627 -32.58 21.99 -41.06
C ASN A 627 -31.61 22.66 -40.07
N ASP A 628 -31.97 23.79 -39.52
CA ASP A 628 -31.10 24.56 -38.63
C ASP A 628 -30.95 23.90 -37.26
N ALA A 629 -31.94 23.15 -36.76
CA ALA A 629 -31.82 22.38 -35.52
C ALA A 629 -30.82 21.23 -35.69
N ASP A 630 -30.81 20.55 -36.84
CA ASP A 630 -29.84 19.50 -37.14
C ASP A 630 -28.42 20.06 -37.21
N LYS A 631 -28.21 21.17 -37.90
CA LYS A 631 -26.89 21.83 -37.94
C LYS A 631 -26.43 22.25 -36.57
N TRP A 632 -27.33 22.84 -35.78
CA TRP A 632 -27.00 23.25 -34.40
C TRP A 632 -26.58 22.09 -33.52
N ILE A 633 -27.34 20.99 -33.53
CA ILE A 633 -26.98 19.84 -32.67
C ILE A 633 -25.69 19.15 -33.13
N GLU A 634 -25.44 19.11 -34.45
CA GLU A 634 -24.18 18.56 -34.99
C GLU A 634 -22.98 19.43 -34.60
N ASP A 635 -23.10 20.76 -34.70
CA ASP A 635 -22.05 21.67 -34.24
C ASP A 635 -21.78 21.54 -32.75
N GLU A 636 -22.83 21.42 -31.92
CA GLU A 636 -22.69 21.23 -30.47
C GLU A 636 -22.09 19.85 -30.11
N PHE A 637 -22.46 18.80 -30.87
CA PHE A 637 -21.87 17.47 -30.71
C PHE A 637 -20.39 17.48 -31.05
N ASN A 638 -19.98 18.10 -32.11
CA ASN A 638 -18.58 18.19 -32.51
C ASN A 638 -17.75 18.96 -31.49
N LYS A 639 -18.26 20.10 -30.99
CA LYS A 639 -17.59 20.89 -29.93
C LYS A 639 -17.43 20.10 -28.64
N VAL A 640 -18.49 19.43 -28.16
CA VAL A 640 -18.42 18.66 -26.93
C VAL A 640 -17.51 17.46 -27.09
N THR A 641 -17.49 16.79 -28.22
CA THR A 641 -16.60 15.67 -28.53
C THR A 641 -15.14 16.11 -28.45
N GLU A 642 -14.77 17.23 -29.06
CA GLU A 642 -13.44 17.81 -28.99
C GLU A 642 -13.03 18.12 -27.54
N GLN A 643 -13.93 18.74 -26.76
CA GLN A 643 -13.68 19.08 -25.36
C GLN A 643 -13.52 17.82 -24.49
N ILE A 644 -14.32 16.78 -24.72
CA ILE A 644 -14.20 15.48 -24.00
C ILE A 644 -12.85 14.85 -24.31
N HIS A 645 -12.43 14.78 -25.58
CA HIS A 645 -11.14 14.23 -25.95
C HIS A 645 -9.96 14.99 -25.31
N LYS A 646 -10.06 16.33 -25.26
CA LYS A 646 -9.07 17.16 -24.56
C LYS A 646 -9.01 16.82 -23.07
N ASN A 647 -10.15 16.76 -22.39
CA ASN A 647 -10.21 16.45 -20.97
C ASN A 647 -9.67 15.04 -20.67
N ILE A 648 -9.93 14.06 -21.54
CA ILE A 648 -9.39 12.70 -21.42
C ILE A 648 -7.85 12.72 -21.55
N ALA A 649 -7.30 13.44 -22.52
CA ALA A 649 -5.86 13.56 -22.72
C ALA A 649 -5.15 14.28 -21.57
N GLU A 650 -5.85 15.15 -20.84
CA GLU A 650 -5.37 15.85 -19.65
C GLU A 650 -5.65 15.09 -18.33
N TYR A 651 -6.12 13.84 -18.40
CA TYR A 651 -6.51 13.03 -17.25
C TYR A 651 -7.58 13.68 -16.35
N ARG A 652 -8.53 14.43 -16.96
CA ARG A 652 -9.64 15.14 -16.30
C ARG A 652 -10.98 14.46 -16.62
N LEU A 653 -11.13 13.21 -16.14
CA LEU A 653 -12.38 12.46 -16.33
C LEU A 653 -13.59 13.12 -15.66
N ASP A 654 -13.37 13.87 -14.58
CA ASP A 654 -14.38 14.67 -13.91
C ASP A 654 -15.01 15.71 -14.85
N PHE A 655 -14.20 16.41 -15.60
CA PHE A 655 -14.67 17.37 -16.61
C PHE A 655 -15.29 16.65 -17.81
N ALA A 656 -14.65 15.58 -18.31
CA ALA A 656 -15.20 14.82 -19.42
C ALA A 656 -16.61 14.27 -19.09
N MET A 657 -16.82 13.75 -17.88
CA MET A 657 -18.12 13.25 -17.43
C MET A 657 -19.17 14.36 -17.34
N ASN A 658 -18.77 15.55 -16.87
CA ASN A 658 -19.67 16.70 -16.82
C ASN A 658 -20.12 17.16 -18.22
N GLU A 659 -19.19 17.20 -19.19
CA GLU A 659 -19.52 17.54 -20.59
C GLU A 659 -20.53 16.55 -21.19
N VAL A 660 -20.35 15.24 -20.94
CA VAL A 660 -21.31 14.21 -21.38
C VAL A 660 -22.68 14.46 -20.77
N TYR A 661 -22.74 14.72 -19.46
CA TYR A 661 -24.00 14.97 -18.75
C TYR A 661 -24.75 16.19 -19.28
N GLU A 662 -24.06 17.33 -19.37
CA GLU A 662 -24.63 18.59 -19.82
C GLU A 662 -25.09 18.53 -21.28
N PHE A 663 -24.31 17.92 -22.16
CA PHE A 663 -24.67 17.76 -23.56
C PHE A 663 -25.90 16.87 -23.70
N PHE A 664 -25.91 15.69 -23.10
CA PHE A 664 -27.00 14.74 -23.25
C PHE A 664 -28.31 15.31 -22.68
N TRP A 665 -28.27 15.82 -21.45
CA TRP A 665 -29.48 16.31 -20.79
C TRP A 665 -29.94 17.64 -21.37
N GLY A 666 -29.08 18.65 -21.35
CA GLY A 666 -29.49 20.03 -21.66
C GLY A 666 -29.62 20.33 -23.15
N LYS A 667 -28.69 19.78 -23.99
CA LYS A 667 -28.70 20.07 -25.42
C LYS A 667 -29.48 19.05 -26.23
N PHE A 668 -29.20 17.77 -26.03
CA PHE A 668 -29.87 16.72 -26.80
C PHE A 668 -31.34 16.52 -26.35
N CYS A 669 -31.58 16.24 -25.06
CA CYS A 669 -32.93 15.95 -24.60
C CYS A 669 -33.83 17.18 -24.52
N ASP A 670 -33.38 18.23 -23.82
CA ASP A 670 -34.27 19.35 -23.47
C ASP A 670 -34.41 20.36 -24.60
N LYS A 671 -33.55 20.35 -25.62
CA LYS A 671 -33.64 21.24 -26.78
C LYS A 671 -33.90 20.49 -28.07
N TYR A 672 -32.95 19.64 -28.51
CA TYR A 672 -33.04 19.05 -29.85
C TYR A 672 -34.25 18.08 -29.97
N ILE A 673 -34.48 17.18 -29.03
CA ILE A 673 -35.64 16.27 -29.05
C ILE A 673 -36.93 17.09 -29.00
N GLU A 674 -37.04 18.17 -28.20
CA GLU A 674 -38.23 18.99 -28.08
C GLU A 674 -38.47 19.78 -29.38
N GLU A 675 -37.42 20.28 -30.05
CA GLU A 675 -37.55 20.93 -31.36
C GLU A 675 -38.04 19.93 -32.42
N CYS A 676 -37.48 18.72 -32.45
CA CYS A 676 -37.94 17.66 -33.35
C CYS A 676 -39.41 17.27 -33.13
N LYS A 677 -39.87 17.28 -31.88
CA LYS A 677 -41.30 17.05 -31.58
C LYS A 677 -42.20 18.17 -32.15
N THR A 678 -41.75 19.41 -32.03
CA THR A 678 -42.52 20.59 -32.43
C THR A 678 -42.56 20.73 -33.95
N SER A 679 -41.44 20.52 -34.62
CA SER A 679 -41.31 20.59 -36.06
C SER A 679 -41.84 19.37 -36.81
N GLY A 680 -41.88 18.21 -36.16
CA GLY A 680 -42.16 16.93 -36.80
C GLY A 680 -40.96 16.32 -37.56
N GLU A 681 -39.79 16.98 -37.53
CA GLU A 681 -38.56 16.57 -38.23
C GLU A 681 -37.77 15.58 -37.37
N THR A 682 -38.06 14.27 -37.48
CA THR A 682 -37.55 13.24 -36.59
C THR A 682 -36.49 12.32 -37.23
N ALA A 683 -36.17 12.49 -38.50
CA ALA A 683 -35.32 11.60 -39.30
C ALA A 683 -33.88 11.43 -38.69
N ASN A 684 -33.35 12.47 -38.06
CA ASN A 684 -32.00 12.51 -37.50
C ASN A 684 -31.92 12.12 -36.02
N LEU A 685 -33.04 11.80 -35.35
CA LEU A 685 -33.04 11.38 -33.94
C LEU A 685 -32.22 10.09 -33.70
N HIS A 686 -32.46 9.06 -34.56
CA HIS A 686 -31.73 7.79 -34.44
C HIS A 686 -30.22 7.92 -34.73
N PRO A 687 -29.80 8.57 -35.86
CA PRO A 687 -28.39 8.75 -36.14
C PRO A 687 -27.65 9.56 -35.07
N MET A 688 -28.28 10.64 -34.54
CA MET A 688 -27.68 11.42 -33.48
C MET A 688 -27.57 10.61 -32.17
N LEU A 689 -28.62 9.88 -31.80
CA LEU A 689 -28.56 8.97 -30.64
C LEU A 689 -27.43 7.96 -30.80
N LYS A 690 -27.22 7.38 -31.99
CA LYS A 690 -26.12 6.44 -32.24
C LYS A 690 -24.74 7.05 -31.98
N LYS A 691 -24.48 8.26 -32.52
CA LYS A 691 -23.26 9.03 -32.29
C LYS A 691 -23.03 9.25 -30.78
N ILE A 692 -24.08 9.63 -30.06
CA ILE A 692 -24.03 9.89 -28.62
C ILE A 692 -23.73 8.60 -27.85
N LEU A 693 -24.36 7.47 -28.19
CA LEU A 693 -24.09 6.18 -27.54
C LEU A 693 -22.63 5.75 -27.70
N VAL A 694 -22.03 5.94 -28.87
CA VAL A 694 -20.59 5.66 -29.09
C VAL A 694 -19.75 6.56 -28.21
N LEU A 695 -20.00 7.86 -28.13
CA LEU A 695 -19.25 8.80 -27.28
C LEU A 695 -19.38 8.44 -25.78
N MET A 696 -20.57 7.99 -25.35
CA MET A 696 -20.86 7.67 -23.95
C MET A 696 -20.39 6.29 -23.53
N HIS A 697 -20.13 5.38 -24.46
CA HIS A 697 -19.88 3.96 -24.15
C HIS A 697 -18.74 3.73 -23.15
N PRO A 698 -17.58 4.41 -23.19
CA PRO A 698 -16.55 4.24 -22.19
C PRO A 698 -17.01 4.60 -20.75
N PHE A 699 -17.96 5.54 -20.61
CA PHE A 699 -18.49 5.99 -19.32
C PHE A 699 -19.55 5.05 -18.74
N CYS A 700 -20.50 4.59 -19.58
CA CYS A 700 -21.65 3.80 -19.18
C CYS A 700 -21.92 2.64 -20.15
N PRO A 701 -21.03 1.63 -20.17
CA PRO A 701 -21.03 0.59 -21.20
C PRO A 701 -22.28 -0.30 -21.20
N PHE A 702 -22.91 -0.54 -20.06
CA PHE A 702 -24.04 -1.47 -19.97
C PHE A 702 -25.29 -0.88 -20.62
N ILE A 703 -25.67 0.34 -20.26
CA ILE A 703 -26.87 0.97 -20.81
C ILE A 703 -26.71 1.33 -22.30
N THR A 704 -25.52 1.76 -22.69
CA THR A 704 -25.26 2.11 -24.09
C THR A 704 -25.28 0.88 -24.99
N GLU A 705 -24.71 -0.23 -24.56
CA GLU A 705 -24.72 -1.48 -25.31
C GLU A 705 -26.14 -2.06 -25.38
N GLU A 706 -26.90 -2.08 -24.28
CA GLU A 706 -28.28 -2.54 -24.24
C GLU A 706 -29.18 -1.74 -25.22
N ILE A 707 -29.04 -0.40 -25.21
CA ILE A 707 -29.79 0.44 -26.17
C ILE A 707 -29.34 0.15 -27.58
N ASN A 708 -28.04 -0.04 -27.82
CA ASN A 708 -27.54 -0.32 -29.17
C ASN A 708 -28.09 -1.67 -29.67
N GLU A 709 -28.14 -2.69 -28.86
CA GLU A 709 -28.70 -4.00 -29.22
C GLU A 709 -30.20 -3.93 -29.53
N LEU A 710 -30.97 -3.24 -28.68
CA LEU A 710 -32.42 -3.14 -28.82
C LEU A 710 -32.88 -2.24 -29.98
N VAL A 711 -32.22 -1.10 -30.20
CA VAL A 711 -32.65 -0.10 -31.17
C VAL A 711 -31.97 -0.28 -32.52
N PHE A 712 -30.64 -0.50 -32.55
CA PHE A 712 -29.86 -0.48 -33.79
C PHE A 712 -29.51 -1.89 -34.30
N LYS A 713 -29.40 -2.90 -33.41
CA LYS A 713 -29.06 -4.29 -33.76
C LYS A 713 -27.77 -4.41 -34.60
N ASP A 714 -26.79 -3.61 -34.32
CA ASP A 714 -25.63 -3.32 -35.17
C ASP A 714 -24.28 -3.72 -34.53
N GLY A 715 -24.25 -4.89 -33.87
CA GLY A 715 -23.06 -5.38 -33.21
C GLY A 715 -22.61 -4.52 -32.02
N SER A 716 -21.50 -4.89 -31.38
CA SER A 716 -21.01 -4.16 -30.20
C SER A 716 -20.47 -2.78 -30.53
N LEU A 717 -20.75 -1.79 -29.64
CA LEU A 717 -20.19 -0.44 -29.69
C LEU A 717 -18.67 -0.41 -29.51
N MET A 718 -18.10 -1.41 -28.88
CA MET A 718 -16.65 -1.56 -28.74
C MET A 718 -15.92 -1.74 -30.08
N LYS A 719 -16.61 -2.11 -31.15
CA LYS A 719 -16.04 -2.33 -32.50
C LYS A 719 -16.29 -1.12 -33.44
N LYS A 720 -16.82 -0.04 -32.90
CA LYS A 720 -17.21 1.15 -33.66
C LYS A 720 -16.27 2.31 -33.34
#